data_86dbcee6f5743f7532272eca1a279044
#
_entry.id   86dbcee6f5743f7532272eca1a279044
#
_cell.length_a   1.000
_cell.length_b   1.000
_cell.length_c   1.000
_cell.angle_alpha   90.00
_cell.angle_beta   90.00
_cell.angle_gamma   90.00
#
_symmetry.space_group_name_H-M   'P 1'
#
loop_
_entity.id
_entity.type
_entity.pdbx_description
1 polymer ?
#
loop_
_entity_poly.entity_id
_entity_poly.type
_entity_poly.pdbx_seq_one_letter_code
_entity_poly.pdbx_strand_id
1 'polypeptide(L)'
;MRSTPMHRYPIAAGLAVTASLAFAAPAASQAIADVRVAPISDITPAPKDEAAFRALMMLGDRLVLLPREIGQPEPNADQIGAFWSLITGGLGVQVELNEDELPALAITAIPNGGAGDAMALVDTILEESGERVRMMEDGSRVLETPAGGARIFQGRDQGAETMNLLLGRDEPASVRVDSSLLPEGVAPLLSAELGIGTLVSLGQRQLRQEDPRLHDILDEFGLFDAPEATFALVSGNAGDTLHTSIEIRNAGGWFDRMIGDARLDREALAVVPQDATYVQAAVTTLDWIVPIVEFAGEQAGRDFFAFLRDGFGLDLRAGVLENVGPTWIIYQSDTTGGGMALSTVLVLELRDADAFNQAQSAAMANANQLGATLGRGYARTRSWEHAGQTVQTLVTPGLPIPLEISWAVVGDSLVAAATPTALIGALGQMQAQTSVLDNQRFQDAVLRGWQSPDVSSIVYRDTARFADKGYGIASLVSSALANTVRKPFDDFTDPGVIMPSYADFVGGIQPTGFVGTWDGDNFVYRGTSDASFLVQTAAFAGAYGSNMALSLPGMSVGALLPALGQARASAQAIKGQTQVRAVVQAAIIWGQDNNGRGPESIDLLIDNGYITPEMLDSPSGPAWDGGGDIVLRTEFGEADLDSFRADLLVAMNRAEYVNGHDTTAMGFADGHTRAVNYWEAQEILDAPINAGLREAWDLD
;
A
#
# COMPACT_ATOMS: atom_id res chain seq x y z
N MET A 1 26.43 16.17 26.10
CA MET A 1 25.56 15.68 25.03
C MET A 1 25.59 14.17 25.11
N ARG A 2 24.55 13.56 25.65
CA ARG A 2 24.42 12.11 25.72
C ARG A 2 23.65 11.68 24.48
N SER A 3 24.31 10.93 23.61
CA SER A 3 23.72 10.31 22.42
C SER A 3 22.71 9.26 22.87
N THR A 4 21.45 9.48 22.57
CA THR A 4 20.39 8.47 22.67
C THR A 4 20.63 7.38 21.63
N PRO A 5 20.64 6.09 21.96
CA PRO A 5 20.81 5.02 21.00
C PRO A 5 19.48 4.81 20.24
N MET A 6 19.40 5.37 19.05
CA MET A 6 18.36 5.08 18.09
C MET A 6 18.90 4.03 17.11
N HIS A 7 18.77 2.75 17.40
CA HIS A 7 18.89 1.61 16.44
C HIS A 7 18.76 0.28 17.19
N ARG A 8 17.56 -0.06 17.65
CA ARG A 8 17.37 -1.36 18.31
C ARG A 8 16.23 -2.25 17.78
N TYR A 9 15.56 -1.97 16.66
CA TYR A 9 14.37 -2.75 16.32
C TYR A 9 14.03 -3.00 14.84
N PRO A 10 14.86 -3.53 13.95
CA PRO A 10 14.30 -4.11 12.72
C PRO A 10 14.16 -5.64 12.75
N ILE A 11 15.04 -6.38 13.42
CA ILE A 11 15.01 -7.86 13.36
C ILE A 11 14.08 -8.46 14.41
N ALA A 12 14.02 -7.88 15.61
CA ALA A 12 13.06 -8.30 16.64
C ALA A 12 11.60 -8.00 16.24
N ALA A 13 11.37 -6.94 15.45
CA ALA A 13 10.05 -6.64 14.92
C ALA A 13 9.60 -7.64 13.84
N GLY A 14 10.52 -8.14 13.00
CA GLY A 14 10.22 -9.19 12.02
C GLY A 14 9.86 -10.52 12.68
N LEU A 15 10.60 -10.92 13.71
CA LEU A 15 10.31 -12.12 14.53
C LEU A 15 9.05 -11.94 15.37
N ALA A 16 8.77 -10.75 15.88
CA ALA A 16 7.58 -10.45 16.67
C ALA A 16 6.31 -10.42 15.81
N VAL A 17 6.37 -9.99 14.55
CA VAL A 17 5.22 -10.02 13.62
C VAL A 17 4.88 -11.46 13.23
N THR A 18 5.89 -12.31 13.01
CA THR A 18 5.66 -13.75 12.74
C THR A 18 5.12 -14.47 13.99
N ALA A 19 5.56 -14.09 15.19
CA ALA A 19 5.05 -14.65 16.44
C ALA A 19 3.65 -14.12 16.81
N SER A 20 3.30 -12.89 16.42
CA SER A 20 1.98 -12.30 16.73
C SER A 20 0.83 -12.86 15.91
N LEU A 21 1.10 -13.48 14.76
CA LEU A 21 0.09 -14.19 13.95
C LEU A 21 -0.26 -15.59 14.51
N ALA A 22 0.44 -16.03 15.55
CA ALA A 22 0.40 -17.40 16.06
C ALA A 22 -0.44 -17.61 17.33
N PHE A 23 -1.22 -16.64 17.78
CA PHE A 23 -1.89 -16.73 19.07
C PHE A 23 -3.40 -17.02 18.97
N ALA A 24 -3.83 -18.11 18.40
CA ALA A 24 -5.12 -18.76 18.75
C ALA A 24 -5.42 -20.00 17.92
N ALA A 25 -5.35 -21.19 18.47
CA ALA A 25 -5.99 -22.36 17.85
C ALA A 25 -6.05 -23.63 18.65
N PRO A 26 -6.95 -24.54 18.36
CA PRO A 26 -6.88 -25.92 18.83
C PRO A 26 -6.71 -27.00 17.74
N ALA A 27 -6.12 -28.08 18.22
CA ALA A 27 -6.18 -29.50 17.84
C ALA A 27 -5.90 -29.98 16.42
N ALA A 28 -4.91 -30.82 16.33
CA ALA A 28 -4.27 -31.57 15.25
C ALA A 28 -3.20 -30.75 14.51
N SER A 29 -1.99 -31.36 14.31
CA SER A 29 -0.88 -30.72 13.60
C SER A 29 -1.28 -30.40 12.15
N GLN A 30 -1.86 -29.24 11.95
CA GLN A 30 -2.20 -28.71 10.63
C GLN A 30 -1.19 -27.65 10.25
N ALA A 31 -0.59 -27.77 9.08
CA ALA A 31 0.26 -26.74 8.55
C ALA A 31 -0.54 -25.46 8.35
N ILE A 32 -0.10 -24.38 9.02
CA ILE A 32 -0.66 -23.04 8.81
C ILE A 32 -0.01 -22.39 7.60
N ALA A 33 1.33 -22.54 7.51
CA ALA A 33 2.11 -21.99 6.41
C ALA A 33 3.35 -22.86 6.15
N ASP A 34 3.67 -23.04 4.90
CA ASP A 34 4.92 -23.65 4.41
C ASP A 34 5.42 -22.77 3.25
N VAL A 35 6.51 -22.03 3.44
CA VAL A 35 7.08 -21.13 2.45
C VAL A 35 8.52 -21.56 2.18
N ARG A 36 8.87 -21.74 0.91
CA ARG A 36 10.21 -22.18 0.49
C ARG A 36 10.69 -21.32 -0.66
N VAL A 37 11.91 -20.83 -0.54
CA VAL A 37 12.57 -19.99 -1.53
C VAL A 37 13.88 -20.64 -1.92
N ALA A 38 14.13 -20.80 -3.21
CA ALA A 38 15.40 -21.32 -3.72
C ALA A 38 16.55 -20.33 -3.44
N PRO A 39 17.78 -20.83 -3.22
CA PRO A 39 18.95 -19.96 -3.15
C PRO A 39 19.09 -19.11 -4.40
N ILE A 40 19.49 -17.86 -4.24
CA ILE A 40 19.75 -16.97 -5.39
C ILE A 40 20.85 -17.58 -6.29
N SER A 41 21.82 -18.28 -5.72
CA SER A 41 22.86 -18.99 -6.48
C SER A 41 22.33 -20.02 -7.47
N ASP A 42 21.16 -20.59 -7.21
CA ASP A 42 20.54 -21.61 -8.06
C ASP A 42 19.65 -21.00 -9.16
N ILE A 43 19.44 -19.69 -9.09
CA ILE A 43 18.67 -18.95 -10.08
C ILE A 43 19.56 -18.65 -11.29
N THR A 44 19.18 -19.15 -12.45
CA THR A 44 19.76 -18.68 -13.70
C THR A 44 19.06 -17.39 -14.10
N PRO A 45 19.74 -16.23 -14.05
CA PRO A 45 19.11 -14.97 -14.42
C PRO A 45 18.72 -14.97 -15.91
N ALA A 46 17.64 -14.28 -16.25
CA ALA A 46 17.35 -14.00 -17.65
C ALA A 46 18.52 -13.19 -18.28
N PRO A 47 18.81 -13.36 -19.58
CA PRO A 47 19.95 -12.69 -20.21
C PRO A 47 19.98 -11.18 -20.02
N LYS A 48 18.81 -10.54 -19.95
CA LYS A 48 18.67 -9.10 -19.67
C LYS A 48 19.07 -8.69 -18.26
N ASP A 49 19.05 -9.62 -17.32
CA ASP A 49 19.29 -9.39 -15.89
C ASP A 49 20.73 -9.70 -15.46
N GLU A 50 21.56 -10.29 -16.31
CA GLU A 50 22.91 -10.76 -15.90
C GLU A 50 23.75 -9.68 -15.21
N ALA A 51 23.75 -8.45 -15.72
CA ALA A 51 24.51 -7.35 -15.12
C ALA A 51 23.90 -6.90 -13.79
N ALA A 52 22.56 -6.80 -13.71
CA ALA A 52 21.85 -6.45 -12.48
C ALA A 52 22.03 -7.53 -11.40
N PHE A 53 21.98 -8.79 -11.80
CA PHE A 53 22.20 -9.93 -10.91
C PHE A 53 23.61 -9.95 -10.32
N ARG A 54 24.64 -9.72 -11.15
CA ARG A 54 26.03 -9.57 -10.67
C ARG A 54 26.15 -8.39 -9.69
N ALA A 55 25.54 -7.24 -9.99
CA ALA A 55 25.54 -6.10 -9.09
C ALA A 55 24.86 -6.41 -7.76
N LEU A 56 23.74 -7.15 -7.78
CA LEU A 56 23.04 -7.59 -6.57
C LEU A 56 23.93 -8.49 -5.71
N MET A 57 24.65 -9.43 -6.33
CA MET A 57 25.55 -10.33 -5.59
C MET A 57 26.73 -9.57 -4.94
N MET A 58 27.18 -8.47 -5.55
CA MET A 58 28.25 -7.61 -4.99
C MET A 58 27.73 -6.64 -3.91
N LEU A 59 26.41 -6.43 -3.79
CA LEU A 59 25.84 -5.43 -2.90
C LEU A 59 26.15 -5.69 -1.43
N GLY A 60 26.24 -6.96 -1.01
CA GLY A 60 26.60 -7.35 0.35
C GLY A 60 27.94 -6.79 0.78
N ASP A 61 28.97 -7.04 -0.03
CA ASP A 61 30.32 -6.54 0.24
C ASP A 61 30.36 -5.01 0.26
N ARG A 62 29.54 -4.40 -0.58
CA ARG A 62 29.47 -2.94 -0.71
C ARG A 62 28.78 -2.27 0.48
N LEU A 63 27.74 -2.87 1.02
CA LEU A 63 27.06 -2.39 2.23
C LEU A 63 27.98 -2.35 3.46
N VAL A 64 29.00 -3.19 3.49
CA VAL A 64 30.05 -3.18 4.51
C VAL A 64 30.95 -1.95 4.38
N LEU A 65 31.37 -1.63 3.15
CA LEU A 65 32.38 -0.59 2.88
C LEU A 65 31.80 0.82 2.79
N LEU A 66 30.56 0.97 2.31
CA LEU A 66 29.93 2.25 2.03
C LEU A 66 29.88 3.20 3.25
N PRO A 67 29.51 2.78 4.47
CA PRO A 67 29.51 3.67 5.63
C PRO A 67 30.88 4.27 5.93
N ARG A 68 31.94 3.50 5.81
CA ARG A 68 33.32 3.98 5.99
C ARG A 68 33.68 5.06 4.98
N GLU A 69 33.29 4.88 3.71
CA GLU A 69 33.60 5.82 2.63
C GLU A 69 32.90 7.17 2.80
N ILE A 70 31.73 7.19 3.43
CA ILE A 70 30.97 8.42 3.72
C ILE A 70 31.25 8.98 5.14
N GLY A 71 32.29 8.46 5.82
CA GLY A 71 32.71 8.94 7.15
C GLY A 71 31.76 8.55 8.29
N GLN A 72 30.95 7.52 8.09
CA GLN A 72 30.14 6.93 9.15
C GLN A 72 30.94 5.83 9.90
N PRO A 73 30.58 5.49 11.16
CA PRO A 73 31.16 4.37 11.86
C PRO A 73 31.04 3.09 11.04
N GLU A 74 32.11 2.30 11.00
CA GLU A 74 32.08 1.00 10.32
C GLU A 74 31.02 0.12 10.96
N PRO A 75 30.05 -0.40 10.18
CA PRO A 75 29.20 -1.47 10.67
C PRO A 75 30.07 -2.72 10.86
N ASN A 76 29.60 -3.63 11.69
CA ASN A 76 30.27 -4.92 11.81
C ASN A 76 30.17 -5.66 10.45
N ALA A 77 31.31 -5.76 9.78
CA ALA A 77 31.42 -6.36 8.44
C ALA A 77 30.90 -7.80 8.43
N ASP A 78 31.24 -8.55 9.49
CA ASP A 78 30.85 -9.96 9.60
C ASP A 78 29.34 -10.10 9.77
N GLN A 79 28.70 -9.18 10.52
CA GLN A 79 27.24 -9.18 10.68
C GLN A 79 26.49 -8.87 9.37
N ILE A 80 26.96 -7.90 8.61
CA ILE A 80 26.33 -7.56 7.29
C ILE A 80 26.56 -8.70 6.30
N GLY A 81 27.77 -9.26 6.24
CA GLY A 81 28.09 -10.39 5.38
C GLY A 81 27.22 -11.61 5.69
N ALA A 82 27.10 -11.97 6.97
CA ALA A 82 26.26 -13.05 7.41
C ALA A 82 24.76 -12.82 7.11
N PHE A 83 24.26 -11.61 7.35
CA PHE A 83 22.87 -11.24 7.02
C PHE A 83 22.61 -11.31 5.50
N TRP A 84 23.54 -10.81 4.69
CA TRP A 84 23.44 -10.91 3.23
C TRP A 84 23.45 -12.35 2.73
N SER A 85 24.32 -13.17 3.32
CA SER A 85 24.40 -14.61 3.08
C SER A 85 23.08 -15.34 3.36
N LEU A 86 22.34 -14.94 4.41
CA LEU A 86 21.02 -15.47 4.74
C LEU A 86 19.94 -15.02 3.72
N ILE A 87 19.94 -13.75 3.33
CA ILE A 87 18.94 -13.21 2.37
C ILE A 87 19.12 -13.80 0.98
N THR A 88 20.37 -14.02 0.56
CA THR A 88 20.69 -14.57 -0.76
C THR A 88 20.71 -16.10 -0.78
N GLY A 89 20.56 -16.72 0.37
CA GLY A 89 20.50 -18.16 0.55
C GLY A 89 19.09 -18.72 0.35
N GLY A 90 18.98 -20.05 0.38
CA GLY A 90 17.70 -20.73 0.38
C GLY A 90 17.01 -20.61 1.75
N LEU A 91 15.68 -20.50 1.74
CA LEU A 91 14.88 -20.35 2.95
C LEU A 91 13.68 -21.29 2.93
N GLY A 92 13.48 -22.00 4.04
CA GLY A 92 12.26 -22.73 4.36
C GLY A 92 11.68 -22.21 5.68
N VAL A 93 10.41 -21.86 5.66
CA VAL A 93 9.66 -21.44 6.85
C VAL A 93 8.42 -22.31 6.94
N GLN A 94 8.24 -22.98 8.05
CA GLN A 94 7.09 -23.83 8.31
C GLN A 94 6.47 -23.47 9.65
N VAL A 95 5.17 -23.21 9.64
CA VAL A 95 4.37 -22.88 10.82
C VAL A 95 3.27 -23.93 10.93
N GLU A 96 3.18 -24.56 12.09
CA GLU A 96 2.12 -25.55 12.40
C GLU A 96 1.56 -25.27 13.79
N LEU A 97 0.46 -25.93 14.10
CA LEU A 97 -0.04 -26.01 15.47
C LEU A 97 0.37 -27.34 16.06
N ASN A 98 0.91 -27.30 17.27
CA ASN A 98 1.17 -28.50 18.02
C ASN A 98 -0.11 -29.05 18.68
N GLU A 99 0.01 -30.22 19.35
CA GLU A 99 -1.12 -30.87 20.05
C GLU A 99 -1.75 -29.98 21.15
N ASP A 100 -1.00 -29.02 21.70
CA ASP A 100 -1.45 -28.07 22.72
C ASP A 100 -2.02 -26.79 22.12
N GLU A 101 -2.25 -26.73 20.80
CA GLU A 101 -2.71 -25.56 20.06
C GLU A 101 -1.74 -24.35 20.07
N LEU A 102 -0.49 -24.58 20.44
CA LEU A 102 0.53 -23.56 20.40
C LEU A 102 1.21 -23.57 19.03
N PRO A 103 1.57 -22.38 18.50
CA PRO A 103 2.29 -22.31 17.24
C PRO A 103 3.67 -22.95 17.37
N ALA A 104 3.95 -23.87 16.48
CA ALA A 104 5.25 -24.47 16.29
C ALA A 104 5.87 -23.92 14.99
N LEU A 105 7.08 -23.41 15.08
CA LEU A 105 7.80 -22.75 14.00
C LEU A 105 9.10 -23.48 13.70
N ALA A 106 9.35 -23.74 12.42
CA ALA A 106 10.67 -24.12 11.93
C ALA A 106 11.11 -23.14 10.85
N ILE A 107 12.31 -22.62 10.99
CA ILE A 107 12.99 -21.84 9.97
C ILE A 107 14.29 -22.55 9.65
N THR A 108 14.49 -22.89 8.38
CA THR A 108 15.73 -23.47 7.86
C THR A 108 16.26 -22.56 6.78
N ALA A 109 17.51 -22.11 6.92
CA ALA A 109 18.19 -21.34 5.92
C ALA A 109 19.42 -22.10 5.41
N ILE A 110 19.71 -21.99 4.11
CA ILE A 110 20.96 -22.42 3.47
C ILE A 110 21.74 -21.15 3.15
N PRO A 111 22.65 -20.69 4.02
CA PRO A 111 23.38 -19.45 3.79
C PRO A 111 24.36 -19.59 2.62
N ASN A 112 24.46 -18.57 1.80
CA ASN A 112 25.52 -18.44 0.79
C ASN A 112 26.86 -18.14 1.49
N GLY A 113 27.77 -19.12 1.61
CA GLY A 113 29.05 -18.92 2.30
C GLY A 113 29.23 -19.79 3.54
N GLY A 114 28.19 -20.53 3.93
CA GLY A 114 28.24 -21.49 5.04
C GLY A 114 27.48 -21.07 6.28
N ALA A 115 27.03 -22.06 7.05
CA ALA A 115 26.22 -21.85 8.24
C ALA A 115 27.00 -21.28 9.43
N GLY A 116 28.34 -21.35 9.42
CA GLY A 116 29.17 -20.85 10.52
C GLY A 116 29.03 -19.33 10.73
N ASP A 117 29.12 -18.56 9.67
CA ASP A 117 29.03 -17.10 9.75
C ASP A 117 27.62 -16.64 10.15
N ALA A 118 26.59 -17.33 9.67
CA ALA A 118 25.19 -17.07 10.06
C ALA A 118 24.98 -17.38 11.57
N MET A 119 25.61 -18.44 12.09
CA MET A 119 25.53 -18.75 13.51
C MET A 119 26.30 -17.76 14.38
N ALA A 120 27.45 -17.24 13.90
CA ALA A 120 28.18 -16.18 14.60
C ALA A 120 27.35 -14.87 14.67
N LEU A 121 26.59 -14.54 13.62
CA LEU A 121 25.64 -13.43 13.63
C LEU A 121 24.56 -13.65 14.70
N VAL A 122 23.98 -14.85 14.77
CA VAL A 122 22.98 -15.21 15.79
C VAL A 122 23.58 -15.06 17.19
N ASP A 123 24.80 -15.57 17.44
CA ASP A 123 25.46 -15.44 18.73
C ASP A 123 25.62 -13.97 19.14
N THR A 124 26.04 -13.12 18.22
CA THR A 124 26.18 -11.68 18.47
C THR A 124 24.84 -11.03 18.82
N ILE A 125 23.77 -11.34 18.06
CA ILE A 125 22.42 -10.80 18.32
C ILE A 125 21.92 -11.25 19.70
N LEU A 126 22.15 -12.51 20.07
CA LEU A 126 21.73 -13.05 21.35
C LEU A 126 22.49 -12.43 22.51
N GLU A 127 23.79 -12.20 22.37
CA GLU A 127 24.60 -11.49 23.37
C GLU A 127 24.14 -10.04 23.56
N GLU A 128 23.85 -9.34 22.46
CA GLU A 128 23.40 -7.95 22.50
C GLU A 128 21.97 -7.81 23.06
N SER A 129 21.10 -8.81 22.86
CA SER A 129 19.73 -8.81 23.38
C SER A 129 19.67 -9.00 24.89
N GLY A 130 20.72 -9.60 25.48
CA GLY A 130 20.76 -9.93 26.89
C GLY A 130 19.89 -11.13 27.30
N GLU A 131 19.41 -11.89 26.30
CA GLU A 131 18.59 -13.06 26.51
C GLU A 131 19.40 -14.22 27.12
N ARG A 132 18.77 -15.06 27.95
CA ARG A 132 19.39 -16.22 28.54
C ARG A 132 19.48 -17.36 27.55
N VAL A 133 20.68 -17.63 27.06
CA VAL A 133 20.97 -18.72 26.13
C VAL A 133 21.64 -19.87 26.87
N ARG A 134 21.12 -21.08 26.69
CA ARG A 134 21.76 -22.31 27.17
C ARG A 134 22.43 -23.01 25.99
N MET A 135 23.75 -23.17 26.08
CA MET A 135 24.50 -24.02 25.13
C MET A 135 24.30 -25.47 25.50
N MET A 136 23.91 -26.28 24.52
CA MET A 136 23.78 -27.74 24.69
C MET A 136 25.06 -28.45 24.28
N GLU A 137 25.22 -29.75 24.69
CA GLU A 137 26.40 -30.56 24.37
C GLU A 137 26.62 -30.76 22.86
N ASP A 138 25.53 -30.70 22.05
CA ASP A 138 25.59 -30.81 20.60
C ASP A 138 25.87 -29.46 19.89
N GLY A 139 26.18 -28.40 20.64
CA GLY A 139 26.47 -27.08 20.14
C GLY A 139 25.22 -26.28 19.78
N SER A 140 24.01 -26.81 20.00
CA SER A 140 22.78 -26.05 19.82
C SER A 140 22.58 -25.00 20.92
N ARG A 141 21.91 -23.88 20.59
CA ARG A 141 21.55 -22.80 21.50
C ARG A 141 20.05 -22.90 21.79
N VAL A 142 19.69 -22.90 23.06
CA VAL A 142 18.30 -22.94 23.51
C VAL A 142 17.97 -21.64 24.23
N LEU A 143 16.99 -20.93 23.71
CA LEU A 143 16.41 -19.74 24.33
C LEU A 143 15.11 -20.13 25.05
N GLU A 144 14.97 -19.66 26.29
CA GLU A 144 13.70 -19.80 27.00
C GLU A 144 12.74 -18.67 26.55
N THR A 145 11.66 -19.03 25.86
CA THR A 145 10.61 -18.09 25.43
C THR A 145 9.29 -18.42 26.13
N PRO A 146 8.35 -17.48 26.20
CA PRO A 146 7.01 -17.75 26.77
C PRO A 146 6.25 -18.89 26.05
N ALA A 147 6.59 -19.14 24.78
CA ALA A 147 5.98 -20.19 23.96
C ALA A 147 6.75 -21.53 24.02
N GLY A 148 7.79 -21.64 24.89
CA GLY A 148 8.65 -22.82 25.00
C GLY A 148 10.09 -22.51 24.63
N GLY A 149 10.97 -23.56 24.64
CA GLY A 149 12.37 -23.41 24.27
C GLY A 149 12.55 -23.26 22.75
N ALA A 150 13.12 -22.15 22.29
CA ALA A 150 13.54 -22.01 20.89
C ALA A 150 14.97 -22.61 20.75
N ARG A 151 15.16 -23.54 19.81
CA ARG A 151 16.45 -24.21 19.56
C ARG A 151 17.04 -23.72 18.24
N ILE A 152 18.28 -23.26 18.28
CA ILE A 152 19.03 -22.80 17.10
C ILE A 152 20.28 -23.69 16.97
N PHE A 153 20.49 -24.28 15.77
CA PHE A 153 21.58 -25.17 15.51
C PHE A 153 21.99 -25.23 14.04
N GLN A 154 23.23 -25.69 13.81
CA GLN A 154 23.68 -26.05 12.46
C GLN A 154 23.25 -27.48 12.12
N GLY A 155 22.81 -27.64 10.86
CA GLY A 155 22.43 -28.94 10.33
C GLY A 155 22.94 -29.14 8.92
N ARG A 156 22.44 -30.16 8.27
CA ARG A 156 22.68 -30.42 6.85
C ARG A 156 21.37 -30.87 6.18
N ASP A 157 21.06 -30.26 5.08
CA ASP A 157 19.97 -30.71 4.19
C ASP A 157 20.57 -31.04 2.82
N GLN A 158 20.44 -32.29 2.38
CA GLN A 158 20.96 -32.82 1.10
C GLN A 158 22.44 -32.47 0.79
N GLY A 159 23.27 -32.36 1.83
CA GLY A 159 24.68 -32.04 1.71
C GLY A 159 25.02 -30.53 1.85
N ALA A 160 24.08 -29.66 1.79
CA ALA A 160 24.23 -28.22 2.10
C ALA A 160 24.23 -27.99 3.62
N GLU A 161 25.07 -27.10 4.09
CA GLU A 161 25.04 -26.68 5.51
C GLU A 161 23.82 -25.74 5.71
N THR A 162 23.11 -26.01 6.82
CA THR A 162 21.91 -25.26 7.17
C THR A 162 22.02 -24.61 8.53
N MET A 163 21.38 -23.48 8.70
CA MET A 163 21.04 -22.90 10.00
C MET A 163 19.55 -23.16 10.27
N ASN A 164 19.24 -23.72 11.42
CA ASN A 164 17.89 -24.10 11.80
C ASN A 164 17.48 -23.38 13.08
N LEU A 165 16.26 -22.84 13.09
CA LEU A 165 15.59 -22.34 14.28
C LEU A 165 14.28 -23.10 14.44
N LEU A 166 14.12 -23.77 15.59
CA LEU A 166 12.91 -24.53 15.94
C LEU A 166 12.29 -23.98 17.22
N LEU A 167 10.98 -23.78 17.18
CA LEU A 167 10.18 -23.43 18.36
C LEU A 167 8.98 -24.37 18.41
N GLY A 168 8.88 -25.16 19.49
CA GLY A 168 7.78 -26.11 19.64
C GLY A 168 7.78 -27.27 18.63
N ARG A 169 8.90 -27.51 17.95
CA ARG A 169 9.09 -28.58 16.96
C ARG A 169 10.43 -29.29 17.17
N ASP A 170 10.51 -30.51 16.67
CA ASP A 170 11.72 -31.33 16.68
C ASP A 170 12.40 -31.42 15.30
N GLU A 171 11.66 -31.16 14.22
CA GLU A 171 12.14 -31.32 12.85
C GLU A 171 12.30 -29.96 12.13
N PRO A 172 13.42 -29.78 11.39
CA PRO A 172 13.65 -28.62 10.53
C PRO A 172 12.64 -28.50 9.40
N ALA A 173 12.40 -27.26 8.91
CA ALA A 173 11.66 -27.04 7.69
C ALA A 173 12.44 -27.53 6.46
N SER A 174 11.74 -28.00 5.42
CA SER A 174 12.36 -28.28 4.14
C SER A 174 12.67 -26.97 3.40
N VAL A 175 13.82 -26.86 2.79
CA VAL A 175 14.20 -25.72 1.92
C VAL A 175 13.89 -26.02 0.45
N ARG A 176 13.63 -27.28 0.11
CA ARG A 176 13.35 -27.68 -1.26
C ARG A 176 11.99 -27.12 -1.71
N VAL A 177 12.02 -26.28 -2.72
CA VAL A 177 10.81 -25.71 -3.33
C VAL A 177 9.98 -26.83 -3.97
N ASP A 178 8.69 -26.87 -3.67
CA ASP A 178 7.76 -27.80 -4.31
C ASP A 178 7.53 -27.39 -5.76
N SER A 179 7.68 -28.32 -6.70
CA SER A 179 7.50 -28.11 -8.13
C SER A 179 6.27 -28.81 -8.68
N SER A 180 5.45 -29.42 -7.83
CA SER A 180 4.32 -30.26 -8.26
C SER A 180 3.30 -29.55 -9.16
N LEU A 181 3.19 -28.22 -9.01
CA LEU A 181 2.27 -27.37 -9.78
C LEU A 181 2.91 -26.74 -11.01
N LEU A 182 4.21 -26.95 -11.26
CA LEU A 182 4.92 -26.41 -12.41
C LEU A 182 4.98 -27.43 -13.57
N PRO A 183 5.06 -26.94 -14.81
CA PRO A 183 5.33 -27.79 -15.96
C PRO A 183 6.71 -28.49 -15.85
N GLU A 184 6.84 -29.64 -16.50
CA GLU A 184 8.12 -30.35 -16.58
C GLU A 184 9.22 -29.46 -17.19
N GLY A 185 10.39 -29.45 -16.60
CA GLY A 185 11.56 -28.68 -17.04
C GLY A 185 11.60 -27.23 -16.57
N VAL A 186 10.63 -26.78 -15.79
CA VAL A 186 10.65 -25.47 -15.13
C VAL A 186 11.45 -25.58 -13.82
N ALA A 187 12.46 -24.72 -13.66
CA ALA A 187 13.24 -24.62 -12.42
C ALA A 187 12.44 -23.87 -11.34
N PRO A 188 12.12 -24.51 -10.21
CA PRO A 188 11.31 -23.88 -9.17
C PRO A 188 12.10 -22.80 -8.41
N LEU A 189 11.47 -21.65 -8.14
CA LEU A 189 12.04 -20.51 -7.42
C LEU A 189 11.42 -20.31 -6.05
N LEU A 190 10.09 -20.46 -5.98
CA LEU A 190 9.29 -20.19 -4.79
C LEU A 190 8.13 -21.18 -4.73
N SER A 191 7.87 -21.70 -3.54
CA SER A 191 6.59 -22.31 -3.20
C SER A 191 6.07 -21.76 -1.89
N ALA A 192 4.77 -21.57 -1.79
CA ALA A 192 4.08 -21.20 -0.57
C ALA A 192 2.77 -21.99 -0.47
N GLU A 193 2.52 -22.57 0.67
CA GLU A 193 1.25 -23.22 1.00
C GLU A 193 0.71 -22.62 2.31
N LEU A 194 -0.57 -22.22 2.31
CA LEU A 194 -1.23 -21.61 3.47
C LEU A 194 -2.53 -22.35 3.74
N GLY A 195 -2.74 -22.83 4.96
CA GLY A 195 -3.98 -23.40 5.44
C GLY A 195 -5.02 -22.30 5.71
N ILE A 196 -5.70 -21.82 4.65
CA ILE A 196 -6.70 -20.75 4.80
C ILE A 196 -7.81 -21.19 5.75
N GLY A 197 -8.34 -22.39 5.59
CA GLY A 197 -9.40 -22.94 6.45
C GLY A 197 -8.97 -22.98 7.91
N THR A 198 -7.72 -23.38 8.19
CA THR A 198 -7.14 -23.36 9.52
C THR A 198 -7.10 -21.92 10.07
N LEU A 199 -6.56 -20.97 9.31
CA LEU A 199 -6.50 -19.56 9.72
C LEU A 199 -7.87 -18.96 9.99
N VAL A 200 -8.85 -19.26 9.12
CA VAL A 200 -10.24 -18.81 9.28
C VAL A 200 -10.87 -19.43 10.52
N SER A 201 -10.66 -20.72 10.77
CA SER A 201 -11.19 -21.42 11.95
C SER A 201 -10.61 -20.89 13.26
N LEU A 202 -9.32 -20.45 13.24
CA LEU A 202 -8.67 -19.77 14.35
C LEU A 202 -9.33 -18.44 14.68
N GLY A 203 -9.58 -17.62 13.65
CA GLY A 203 -10.21 -16.31 13.78
C GLY A 203 -11.69 -16.41 14.14
N GLN A 204 -12.38 -17.48 13.75
CA GLN A 204 -13.83 -17.65 13.92
C GLN A 204 -14.28 -17.57 15.37
N ARG A 205 -13.57 -18.24 16.28
CA ARG A 205 -13.93 -18.26 17.72
C ARG A 205 -13.75 -16.88 18.35
N GLN A 206 -12.66 -16.21 18.05
CA GLN A 206 -12.40 -14.86 18.54
C GLN A 206 -13.44 -13.89 17.96
N LEU A 207 -13.69 -13.94 16.67
CA LEU A 207 -14.66 -13.09 16.00
C LEU A 207 -16.08 -13.29 16.57
N ARG A 208 -16.47 -14.54 16.84
CA ARG A 208 -17.77 -14.85 17.44
C ARG A 208 -17.96 -14.22 18.82
N GLN A 209 -16.86 -14.01 19.58
CA GLN A 209 -16.88 -13.39 20.88
C GLN A 209 -16.83 -11.85 20.81
N GLU A 210 -16.02 -11.31 19.90
CA GLU A 210 -15.79 -9.87 19.76
C GLU A 210 -16.88 -9.18 18.93
N ASP A 211 -17.27 -9.78 17.81
CA ASP A 211 -18.32 -9.27 16.93
C ASP A 211 -19.19 -10.40 16.35
N PRO A 212 -20.21 -10.86 17.10
CA PRO A 212 -21.11 -11.93 16.67
C PRO A 212 -21.82 -11.64 15.34
N ARG A 213 -22.10 -10.36 15.03
CA ARG A 213 -22.80 -9.99 13.79
C ARG A 213 -21.89 -10.15 12.56
N LEU A 214 -20.65 -9.69 12.68
CA LEU A 214 -19.67 -9.90 11.59
C LEU A 214 -19.42 -11.39 11.40
N HIS A 215 -19.37 -12.17 12.49
CA HIS A 215 -19.31 -13.62 12.42
C HIS A 215 -20.47 -14.19 11.59
N ASP A 216 -21.72 -13.81 11.92
CA ASP A 216 -22.91 -14.35 11.25
C ASP A 216 -22.92 -14.02 9.73
N ILE A 217 -22.46 -12.82 9.35
CA ILE A 217 -22.33 -12.41 7.95
C ILE A 217 -21.29 -13.24 7.22
N LEU A 218 -20.12 -13.48 7.81
CA LEU A 218 -19.06 -14.29 7.21
C LEU A 218 -19.47 -15.79 7.15
N ASP A 219 -20.26 -16.24 8.11
CA ASP A 219 -20.87 -17.57 8.10
C ASP A 219 -21.90 -17.69 6.98
N GLU A 220 -22.80 -16.71 6.86
CA GLU A 220 -23.76 -16.64 5.76
C GLU A 220 -23.05 -16.57 4.39
N PHE A 221 -21.91 -15.89 4.34
CA PHE A 221 -21.05 -15.84 3.14
C PHE A 221 -20.36 -17.18 2.84
N GLY A 222 -20.39 -18.14 3.78
CA GLY A 222 -19.76 -19.46 3.63
C GLY A 222 -18.26 -19.47 3.85
N LEU A 223 -17.71 -18.42 4.51
CA LEU A 223 -16.27 -18.35 4.78
C LEU A 223 -15.81 -19.47 5.72
N PHE A 224 -16.70 -19.92 6.61
CA PHE A 224 -16.42 -20.97 7.60
C PHE A 224 -16.78 -22.38 7.10
N ASP A 225 -17.38 -22.49 5.92
CA ASP A 225 -17.79 -23.78 5.34
C ASP A 225 -16.62 -24.57 4.74
N ALA A 226 -15.43 -23.97 4.63
CA ALA A 226 -14.25 -24.55 4.00
C ALA A 226 -13.07 -24.68 4.99
N PRO A 227 -13.18 -25.48 6.08
CA PRO A 227 -12.12 -25.61 7.11
C PRO A 227 -10.84 -26.26 6.58
N GLU A 228 -10.91 -26.99 5.47
CA GLU A 228 -9.78 -27.64 4.81
C GLU A 228 -9.23 -26.84 3.62
N ALA A 229 -9.71 -25.58 3.45
CA ALA A 229 -9.24 -24.74 2.34
C ALA A 229 -7.75 -24.45 2.47
N THR A 230 -7.02 -24.68 1.38
CA THR A 230 -5.58 -24.40 1.27
C THR A 230 -5.30 -23.50 0.08
N PHE A 231 -4.41 -22.55 0.27
CA PHE A 231 -3.83 -21.73 -0.80
C PHE A 231 -2.44 -22.27 -1.11
N ALA A 232 -2.15 -22.55 -2.37
CA ALA A 232 -0.84 -22.93 -2.84
C ALA A 232 -0.38 -21.98 -3.96
N LEU A 233 0.85 -21.48 -3.86
CA LEU A 233 1.52 -20.68 -4.88
C LEU A 233 2.83 -21.35 -5.22
N VAL A 234 3.09 -21.57 -6.50
CA VAL A 234 4.40 -22.03 -6.97
C VAL A 234 4.82 -21.18 -8.17
N SER A 235 6.08 -20.75 -8.15
CA SER A 235 6.68 -19.99 -9.25
C SER A 235 8.04 -20.57 -9.62
N GLY A 236 8.34 -20.59 -10.92
CA GLY A 236 9.59 -21.09 -11.45
C GLY A 236 9.90 -20.54 -12.84
N ASN A 237 11.15 -20.62 -13.29
CA ASN A 237 11.55 -20.11 -14.58
C ASN A 237 11.98 -21.20 -15.56
N ALA A 238 11.74 -20.93 -16.84
CA ALA A 238 12.25 -21.72 -17.98
C ALA A 238 12.76 -20.74 -19.04
N GLY A 239 14.07 -20.46 -19.01
CA GLY A 239 14.67 -19.45 -19.86
C GLY A 239 14.12 -18.03 -19.55
N ASP A 240 13.55 -17.38 -20.58
CA ASP A 240 12.98 -16.02 -20.44
C ASP A 240 11.53 -16.00 -19.94
N THR A 241 10.98 -17.14 -19.55
CA THR A 241 9.58 -17.28 -19.14
C THR A 241 9.48 -17.66 -17.67
N LEU A 242 8.78 -16.85 -16.90
CA LEU A 242 8.37 -17.15 -15.53
C LEU A 242 6.99 -17.84 -15.57
N HIS A 243 6.91 -19.03 -15.02
CA HIS A 243 5.68 -19.78 -14.81
C HIS A 243 5.19 -19.58 -13.39
N THR A 244 3.90 -19.32 -13.23
CA THR A 244 3.27 -19.19 -11.91
C THR A 244 1.96 -19.97 -11.89
N SER A 245 1.77 -20.76 -10.85
CA SER A 245 0.54 -21.46 -10.53
C SER A 245 0.07 -21.07 -9.14
N ILE A 246 -1.19 -20.68 -9.03
CA ILE A 246 -1.89 -20.44 -7.78
C ILE A 246 -3.06 -21.41 -7.74
N GLU A 247 -3.22 -22.13 -6.64
CA GLU A 247 -4.37 -23.00 -6.42
C GLU A 247 -4.99 -22.67 -5.05
N ILE A 248 -6.31 -22.61 -5.02
CA ILE A 248 -7.07 -22.62 -3.78
C ILE A 248 -7.91 -23.91 -3.84
N ARG A 249 -7.53 -24.88 -2.99
CA ARG A 249 -8.16 -26.19 -2.94
C ARG A 249 -9.20 -26.21 -1.85
N ASN A 250 -10.23 -27.03 -2.02
CA ASN A 250 -11.34 -27.16 -1.07
C ASN A 250 -11.94 -25.79 -0.70
N ALA A 251 -12.00 -24.91 -1.70
CA ALA A 251 -12.44 -23.52 -1.49
C ALA A 251 -13.95 -23.38 -1.30
N GLY A 252 -14.73 -24.40 -1.63
CA GLY A 252 -16.20 -24.56 -1.47
C GLY A 252 -16.97 -23.29 -1.08
N GLY A 253 -18.13 -23.42 -0.58
CA GLY A 253 -18.90 -22.34 0.08
C GLY A 253 -18.79 -20.92 -0.49
N TRP A 254 -17.77 -20.15 -0.10
CA TRP A 254 -17.63 -18.74 -0.48
C TRP A 254 -17.26 -18.52 -1.96
N PHE A 255 -16.42 -19.39 -2.56
CA PHE A 255 -16.14 -19.30 -4.00
C PHE A 255 -17.36 -19.64 -4.83
N ASP A 256 -18.17 -20.63 -4.40
CA ASP A 256 -19.44 -20.94 -5.06
C ASP A 256 -20.39 -19.74 -5.06
N ARG A 257 -20.46 -19.00 -3.97
CA ARG A 257 -21.28 -17.77 -3.89
C ARG A 257 -20.73 -16.65 -4.75
N MET A 258 -19.40 -16.55 -4.90
CA MET A 258 -18.77 -15.53 -5.73
C MET A 258 -18.83 -15.83 -7.21
N ILE A 259 -18.56 -17.07 -7.62
CA ILE A 259 -18.42 -17.47 -9.03
C ILE A 259 -19.67 -18.26 -9.48
N GLY A 260 -20.17 -19.16 -8.65
CA GLY A 260 -21.27 -20.04 -8.96
C GLY A 260 -21.00 -20.93 -10.19
N ASP A 261 -22.05 -21.18 -10.94
CA ASP A 261 -21.98 -21.94 -12.20
C ASP A 261 -21.59 -21.09 -13.42
N ALA A 262 -21.35 -19.77 -13.22
CA ALA A 262 -21.01 -18.89 -14.33
C ALA A 262 -19.61 -19.22 -14.89
N ARG A 263 -19.50 -19.19 -16.21
CA ARG A 263 -18.24 -19.42 -16.92
C ARG A 263 -18.01 -18.29 -17.91
N LEU A 264 -16.75 -17.92 -18.06
CA LEU A 264 -16.36 -16.86 -18.99
C LEU A 264 -16.45 -17.40 -20.43
N ASP A 265 -17.26 -16.73 -21.25
CA ASP A 265 -17.34 -17.03 -22.68
C ASP A 265 -16.22 -16.28 -23.42
N ARG A 266 -15.52 -16.99 -24.31
CA ARG A 266 -14.53 -16.36 -25.19
C ARG A 266 -15.15 -15.27 -26.07
N GLU A 267 -16.37 -15.48 -26.56
CA GLU A 267 -17.05 -14.52 -27.41
C GLU A 267 -17.33 -13.18 -26.71
N ALA A 268 -17.46 -13.19 -25.38
CA ALA A 268 -17.56 -11.95 -24.60
C ALA A 268 -16.36 -11.02 -24.78
N LEU A 269 -15.17 -11.55 -25.12
CA LEU A 269 -13.97 -10.75 -25.39
C LEU A 269 -13.98 -10.03 -26.74
N ALA A 270 -14.98 -10.27 -27.60
CA ALA A 270 -15.11 -9.55 -28.88
C ALA A 270 -15.26 -8.04 -28.72
N VAL A 271 -15.70 -7.56 -27.55
CA VAL A 271 -15.81 -6.14 -27.22
C VAL A 271 -14.44 -5.48 -26.96
N VAL A 272 -13.38 -6.27 -26.81
CA VAL A 272 -12.04 -5.77 -26.49
C VAL A 272 -11.26 -5.54 -27.79
N PRO A 273 -10.67 -4.34 -28.01
CA PRO A 273 -9.88 -4.04 -29.20
C PRO A 273 -8.71 -4.97 -29.42
N GLN A 274 -8.34 -5.20 -30.69
CA GLN A 274 -7.19 -6.03 -31.07
C GLN A 274 -5.86 -5.47 -30.51
N ASP A 275 -5.77 -4.15 -30.34
CA ASP A 275 -4.59 -3.44 -29.83
C ASP A 275 -4.60 -3.27 -28.31
N ALA A 276 -5.37 -4.11 -27.62
CA ALA A 276 -5.42 -4.10 -26.16
C ALA A 276 -4.02 -4.31 -25.54
N THR A 277 -3.69 -3.45 -24.60
CA THR A 277 -2.45 -3.53 -23.82
C THR A 277 -2.65 -4.22 -22.47
N TYR A 278 -3.87 -4.19 -21.96
CA TYR A 278 -4.31 -4.87 -20.75
C TYR A 278 -5.72 -5.39 -20.95
N VAL A 279 -5.98 -6.60 -20.49
CA VAL A 279 -7.32 -7.19 -20.41
C VAL A 279 -7.42 -7.98 -19.13
N GLN A 280 -8.47 -7.74 -18.38
CA GLN A 280 -8.91 -8.59 -17.26
C GLN A 280 -10.38 -8.86 -17.46
N ALA A 281 -10.74 -10.13 -17.52
CA ALA A 281 -12.13 -10.54 -17.60
C ALA A 281 -12.38 -11.64 -16.57
N ALA A 282 -13.53 -11.59 -15.93
CA ALA A 282 -13.94 -12.63 -14.99
C ALA A 282 -15.46 -12.72 -14.90
N VAL A 283 -15.90 -13.81 -14.32
CA VAL A 283 -17.28 -13.99 -13.90
C VAL A 283 -17.36 -13.93 -12.38
N THR A 284 -18.30 -13.15 -11.86
CA THR A 284 -18.63 -13.09 -10.44
C THR A 284 -20.08 -12.65 -10.26
N THR A 285 -20.76 -13.26 -9.33
CA THR A 285 -22.07 -12.76 -8.88
C THR A 285 -21.84 -11.53 -7.99
N LEU A 286 -22.83 -10.67 -7.88
CA LEU A 286 -22.76 -9.51 -6.97
C LEU A 286 -23.54 -9.74 -5.67
N ASP A 287 -24.18 -10.88 -5.52
CA ASP A 287 -25.07 -11.17 -4.37
C ASP A 287 -24.31 -11.18 -3.04
N TRP A 288 -23.04 -11.56 -3.06
CA TRP A 288 -22.16 -11.56 -1.87
C TRP A 288 -21.84 -10.16 -1.30
N ILE A 289 -22.01 -9.11 -2.13
CA ILE A 289 -21.75 -7.71 -1.69
C ILE A 289 -22.88 -7.22 -0.76
N VAL A 290 -24.10 -7.71 -0.95
CA VAL A 290 -25.30 -7.23 -0.23
C VAL A 290 -25.14 -7.30 1.29
N PRO A 291 -24.83 -8.46 1.89
CA PRO A 291 -24.66 -8.55 3.34
C PRO A 291 -23.54 -7.65 3.88
N ILE A 292 -22.46 -7.46 3.12
CA ILE A 292 -21.34 -6.60 3.51
C ILE A 292 -21.76 -5.14 3.54
N VAL A 293 -22.54 -4.69 2.55
CA VAL A 293 -23.05 -3.30 2.48
C VAL A 293 -24.06 -3.05 3.59
N GLU A 294 -24.93 -4.01 3.88
CA GLU A 294 -25.90 -3.93 4.98
C GLU A 294 -25.19 -3.80 6.33
N PHE A 295 -24.19 -4.65 6.59
CA PHE A 295 -23.38 -4.57 7.81
C PHE A 295 -22.64 -3.22 7.95
N ALA A 296 -21.96 -2.79 6.88
CA ALA A 296 -21.27 -1.49 6.91
C ALA A 296 -22.23 -0.33 7.17
N GLY A 297 -23.45 -0.42 6.64
CA GLY A 297 -24.52 0.54 6.89
C GLY A 297 -24.97 0.54 8.35
N GLU A 298 -25.18 -0.63 8.92
CA GLU A 298 -25.56 -0.78 10.33
C GLU A 298 -24.48 -0.24 11.30
N GLN A 299 -23.19 -0.51 11.02
CA GLN A 299 -22.08 0.04 11.80
C GLN A 299 -22.03 1.57 11.72
N ALA A 300 -22.40 2.14 10.57
CA ALA A 300 -22.52 3.59 10.39
C ALA A 300 -23.83 4.16 10.98
N GLY A 301 -24.68 3.33 11.59
CA GLY A 301 -25.99 3.72 12.11
C GLY A 301 -26.99 4.14 11.04
N ARG A 302 -26.83 3.64 9.80
CA ARG A 302 -27.65 4.00 8.64
C ARG A 302 -27.91 2.76 7.78
N ASP A 303 -29.13 2.57 7.34
CA ASP A 303 -29.42 1.69 6.22
C ASP A 303 -28.90 2.34 4.92
N PHE A 304 -27.80 1.79 4.39
CA PHE A 304 -27.14 2.35 3.21
C PHE A 304 -28.02 2.23 1.94
N PHE A 305 -28.74 1.13 1.79
CA PHE A 305 -29.66 0.94 0.66
C PHE A 305 -30.85 1.91 0.75
N ALA A 306 -31.42 2.07 1.95
CA ALA A 306 -32.47 3.09 2.16
C ALA A 306 -31.92 4.51 1.96
N PHE A 307 -30.71 4.81 2.42
CA PHE A 307 -30.07 6.10 2.18
C PHE A 307 -29.91 6.42 0.68
N LEU A 308 -29.47 5.46 -0.12
CA LEU A 308 -29.35 5.64 -1.57
C LEU A 308 -30.73 5.77 -2.24
N ARG A 309 -31.68 4.94 -1.85
CA ARG A 309 -33.06 4.99 -2.39
C ARG A 309 -33.77 6.29 -2.04
N ASP A 310 -33.75 6.68 -0.77
CA ASP A 310 -34.52 7.83 -0.29
C ASP A 310 -33.82 9.17 -0.58
N GLY A 311 -32.45 9.17 -0.57
CA GLY A 311 -31.65 10.35 -0.85
C GLY A 311 -31.38 10.58 -2.34
N PHE A 312 -31.13 9.53 -3.10
CA PHE A 312 -30.74 9.63 -4.50
C PHE A 312 -31.75 9.02 -5.47
N GLY A 313 -32.82 8.39 -4.97
CA GLY A 313 -33.78 7.65 -5.80
C GLY A 313 -33.17 6.43 -6.47
N LEU A 314 -32.02 5.94 -5.97
CA LEU A 314 -31.33 4.78 -6.49
C LEU A 314 -31.65 3.57 -5.61
N ASP A 315 -32.52 2.71 -6.10
CA ASP A 315 -32.62 1.37 -5.51
C ASP A 315 -31.41 0.55 -6.01
N LEU A 316 -30.33 0.54 -5.21
CA LEU A 316 -29.09 -0.14 -5.60
C LEU A 316 -29.29 -1.64 -5.77
N ARG A 317 -30.17 -2.26 -4.96
CA ARG A 317 -30.44 -3.69 -5.01
C ARG A 317 -31.24 -4.04 -6.26
N ALA A 318 -32.48 -3.56 -6.34
CA ALA A 318 -33.39 -3.91 -7.45
C ALA A 318 -33.01 -3.22 -8.76
N GLY A 319 -32.41 -2.02 -8.69
CA GLY A 319 -32.07 -1.24 -9.89
C GLY A 319 -30.71 -1.57 -10.49
N VAL A 320 -29.76 -2.04 -9.69
CA VAL A 320 -28.38 -2.29 -10.14
C VAL A 320 -27.98 -3.75 -9.93
N LEU A 321 -27.88 -4.21 -8.68
CA LEU A 321 -27.27 -5.51 -8.39
C LEU A 321 -28.01 -6.69 -9.02
N GLU A 322 -29.34 -6.66 -9.01
CA GLU A 322 -30.17 -7.72 -9.61
C GLU A 322 -30.13 -7.70 -11.16
N ASN A 323 -29.81 -6.54 -11.77
CA ASN A 323 -29.80 -6.33 -13.21
C ASN A 323 -28.41 -6.44 -13.84
N VAL A 324 -27.33 -6.57 -13.06
CA VAL A 324 -25.98 -6.83 -13.55
C VAL A 324 -25.75 -8.34 -13.68
N GLY A 325 -25.25 -8.77 -14.84
CA GLY A 325 -24.85 -10.13 -15.11
C GLY A 325 -23.52 -10.48 -14.44
N PRO A 326 -23.09 -11.74 -14.50
CA PRO A 326 -21.87 -12.18 -13.85
C PRO A 326 -20.60 -11.76 -14.57
N THR A 327 -20.65 -11.44 -15.86
CA THR A 327 -19.46 -11.16 -16.68
C THR A 327 -19.05 -9.71 -16.59
N TRP A 328 -17.78 -9.49 -16.26
CA TRP A 328 -17.16 -8.17 -16.33
C TRP A 328 -15.81 -8.22 -17.04
N ILE A 329 -15.52 -7.18 -17.79
CA ILE A 329 -14.29 -7.05 -18.56
C ILE A 329 -13.71 -5.65 -18.33
N ILE A 330 -12.47 -5.58 -17.90
CA ILE A 330 -11.70 -4.33 -17.84
C ILE A 330 -10.60 -4.41 -18.87
N TYR A 331 -10.44 -3.39 -19.70
CA TYR A 331 -9.34 -3.33 -20.64
C TYR A 331 -8.77 -1.93 -20.85
N GLN A 332 -7.57 -1.90 -21.40
CA GLN A 332 -6.88 -0.70 -21.89
C GLN A 332 -6.36 -0.99 -23.29
N SER A 333 -6.49 -0.04 -24.20
CA SER A 333 -6.02 -0.19 -25.58
C SER A 333 -5.55 1.13 -26.19
N ASP A 334 -4.81 1.06 -27.29
CA ASP A 334 -4.47 2.26 -28.04
C ASP A 334 -5.73 2.90 -28.66
N THR A 335 -6.66 2.08 -29.13
CA THR A 335 -7.97 2.53 -29.68
C THR A 335 -8.76 3.35 -28.66
N THR A 336 -8.67 3.04 -27.37
CA THR A 336 -9.39 3.76 -26.30
C THR A 336 -8.59 4.89 -25.64
N GLY A 337 -7.42 5.25 -26.19
CA GLY A 337 -6.69 6.44 -25.72
C GLY A 337 -5.25 6.17 -25.28
N GLY A 338 -4.56 5.23 -25.94
CA GLY A 338 -3.11 5.04 -25.80
C GLY A 338 -2.69 3.97 -24.80
N GLY A 339 -3.58 3.07 -24.40
CA GLY A 339 -3.25 1.87 -23.65
C GLY A 339 -2.77 2.09 -22.21
N MET A 340 -3.23 3.17 -21.56
CA MET A 340 -2.90 3.55 -20.19
C MET A 340 -4.18 3.79 -19.36
N ALA A 341 -4.05 4.21 -18.10
CA ALA A 341 -5.17 4.34 -17.17
C ALA A 341 -6.35 5.17 -17.70
N LEU A 342 -6.10 6.27 -18.42
CA LEU A 342 -7.15 7.06 -19.03
C LEU A 342 -7.85 6.36 -20.21
N SER A 343 -7.26 5.30 -20.74
CA SER A 343 -7.85 4.44 -21.76
C SER A 343 -8.67 3.28 -21.17
N THR A 344 -8.79 3.22 -19.85
CA THR A 344 -9.49 2.13 -19.17
C THR A 344 -10.98 2.15 -19.49
N VAL A 345 -11.46 1.01 -19.90
CA VAL A 345 -12.87 0.71 -20.16
C VAL A 345 -13.30 -0.47 -19.30
N LEU A 346 -14.46 -0.35 -18.70
CA LEU A 346 -15.18 -1.41 -18.01
C LEU A 346 -16.41 -1.78 -18.83
N VAL A 347 -16.58 -3.05 -19.10
CA VAL A 347 -17.80 -3.62 -19.70
C VAL A 347 -18.42 -4.55 -18.68
N LEU A 348 -19.68 -4.34 -18.35
CA LEU A 348 -20.48 -5.20 -17.49
C LEU A 348 -21.64 -5.78 -18.30
N GLU A 349 -21.83 -7.06 -18.21
CA GLU A 349 -23.03 -7.74 -18.70
C GLU A 349 -24.26 -7.24 -17.91
N LEU A 350 -25.38 -7.04 -18.58
CA LEU A 350 -26.66 -6.69 -17.97
C LEU A 350 -27.66 -7.82 -18.22
N ARG A 351 -28.34 -8.24 -17.15
CA ARG A 351 -29.47 -9.20 -17.24
C ARG A 351 -30.74 -8.51 -17.73
N ASP A 352 -30.94 -7.26 -17.32
CA ASP A 352 -32.03 -6.40 -17.74
C ASP A 352 -31.53 -4.97 -17.96
N ALA A 353 -31.24 -4.65 -19.21
CA ALA A 353 -30.72 -3.35 -19.61
C ALA A 353 -31.78 -2.22 -19.47
N ASP A 354 -33.06 -2.53 -19.66
CA ASP A 354 -34.13 -1.56 -19.53
C ASP A 354 -34.37 -1.17 -18.07
N ALA A 355 -34.43 -2.15 -17.16
CA ALA A 355 -34.53 -1.90 -15.73
C ALA A 355 -33.33 -1.10 -15.20
N PHE A 356 -32.11 -1.49 -15.62
CA PHE A 356 -30.88 -0.75 -15.29
C PHE A 356 -30.94 0.70 -15.78
N ASN A 357 -31.37 0.93 -17.04
CA ASN A 357 -31.50 2.27 -17.62
C ASN A 357 -32.51 3.16 -16.86
N GLN A 358 -33.62 2.58 -16.42
CA GLN A 358 -34.60 3.30 -15.62
C GLN A 358 -34.03 3.70 -14.26
N ALA A 359 -33.37 2.77 -13.57
CA ALA A 359 -32.75 3.03 -12.27
C ALA A 359 -31.65 4.09 -12.34
N GLN A 360 -30.73 3.99 -13.31
CA GLN A 360 -29.67 5.01 -13.48
C GLN A 360 -30.24 6.38 -13.84
N SER A 361 -31.29 6.47 -14.68
CA SER A 361 -31.87 7.73 -15.07
C SER A 361 -32.52 8.46 -13.87
N ALA A 362 -33.23 7.73 -13.02
CA ALA A 362 -33.79 8.25 -11.79
C ALA A 362 -32.70 8.73 -10.82
N ALA A 363 -31.66 7.91 -10.63
CA ALA A 363 -30.52 8.25 -9.77
C ALA A 363 -29.79 9.51 -10.25
N MET A 364 -29.57 9.66 -11.55
CA MET A 364 -28.88 10.83 -12.11
C MET A 364 -29.71 12.12 -11.98
N ALA A 365 -31.02 12.06 -12.18
CA ALA A 365 -31.90 13.20 -11.98
C ALA A 365 -31.81 13.73 -10.55
N ASN A 366 -31.89 12.84 -9.56
CA ASN A 366 -31.77 13.16 -8.14
C ASN A 366 -30.35 13.61 -7.76
N ALA A 367 -29.31 12.95 -8.26
CA ALA A 367 -27.90 13.33 -8.02
C ALA A 367 -27.62 14.75 -8.56
N ASN A 368 -28.13 15.11 -9.70
CA ASN A 368 -28.00 16.47 -10.25
C ASN A 368 -28.72 17.50 -9.38
N GLN A 369 -29.90 17.20 -8.85
CA GLN A 369 -30.61 18.06 -7.92
C GLN A 369 -29.86 18.26 -6.62
N LEU A 370 -29.34 17.20 -6.03
CA LEU A 370 -28.51 17.24 -4.82
C LEU A 370 -27.18 17.94 -5.08
N GLY A 371 -26.52 17.66 -6.20
CA GLY A 371 -25.29 18.32 -6.62
C GLY A 371 -25.44 19.83 -6.79
N ALA A 372 -26.58 20.27 -7.30
CA ALA A 372 -26.90 21.70 -7.38
C ALA A 372 -27.11 22.34 -6.00
N THR A 373 -27.71 21.61 -5.07
CA THR A 373 -28.06 22.11 -3.72
C THR A 373 -26.90 22.04 -2.75
N LEU A 374 -26.26 20.88 -2.63
CA LEU A 374 -25.19 20.60 -1.65
C LEU A 374 -23.79 20.89 -2.21
N GLY A 375 -23.55 20.56 -3.47
CA GLY A 375 -22.25 20.63 -4.13
C GLY A 375 -22.00 21.94 -4.90
N ARG A 376 -22.89 22.93 -4.82
CA ARG A 376 -22.78 24.19 -5.57
C ARG A 376 -22.53 24.00 -7.07
N GLY A 377 -23.00 22.88 -7.64
CA GLY A 377 -22.81 22.54 -9.05
C GLY A 377 -21.44 22.00 -9.45
N TYR A 378 -20.56 21.65 -8.48
CA TYR A 378 -19.23 21.11 -8.75
C TYR A 378 -19.23 19.66 -9.27
N ALA A 379 -20.31 18.92 -9.07
CA ALA A 379 -20.48 17.59 -9.67
C ALA A 379 -21.85 17.52 -10.32
N ARG A 380 -21.90 17.11 -11.58
CA ARG A 380 -23.14 16.93 -12.33
C ARG A 380 -22.98 15.90 -13.42
N THR A 381 -24.07 15.25 -13.79
CA THR A 381 -24.12 14.39 -14.98
C THR A 381 -24.59 15.18 -16.21
N ARG A 382 -24.02 14.85 -17.36
CA ARG A 382 -24.41 15.34 -18.68
C ARG A 382 -24.78 14.16 -19.56
N SER A 383 -25.86 14.35 -20.33
CA SER A 383 -26.22 13.41 -21.40
C SER A 383 -25.89 14.01 -22.76
N TRP A 384 -25.37 13.20 -23.66
CA TRP A 384 -25.09 13.57 -25.04
C TRP A 384 -25.19 12.34 -25.96
N GLU A 385 -25.29 12.54 -27.26
CA GLU A 385 -25.48 11.45 -28.21
C GLU A 385 -24.20 11.19 -29.00
N HIS A 386 -23.85 9.90 -29.16
CA HIS A 386 -22.77 9.44 -30.02
C HIS A 386 -23.12 8.13 -30.70
N ALA A 387 -22.98 8.06 -32.02
CA ALA A 387 -23.27 6.85 -32.83
C ALA A 387 -24.65 6.24 -32.55
N GLY A 388 -25.67 7.07 -32.23
CA GLY A 388 -27.01 6.59 -31.90
C GLY A 388 -27.18 6.04 -30.48
N GLN A 389 -26.17 6.23 -29.61
CA GLN A 389 -26.22 5.83 -28.21
C GLN A 389 -26.25 7.06 -27.31
N THR A 390 -27.07 7.04 -26.27
CA THR A 390 -27.09 8.07 -25.25
C THR A 390 -25.94 7.80 -24.26
N VAL A 391 -24.99 8.73 -24.24
CA VAL A 391 -23.84 8.71 -23.35
C VAL A 391 -24.13 9.59 -22.14
N GLN A 392 -23.80 9.08 -20.97
CA GLN A 392 -23.80 9.81 -19.71
C GLN A 392 -22.35 10.12 -19.31
N THR A 393 -22.12 11.31 -18.79
CA THR A 393 -20.79 11.75 -18.31
C THR A 393 -20.93 12.43 -16.96
N LEU A 394 -20.15 11.96 -15.97
CA LEU A 394 -19.98 12.66 -14.70
C LEU A 394 -18.95 13.77 -14.89
N VAL A 395 -19.37 15.01 -14.77
CA VAL A 395 -18.51 16.19 -14.91
C VAL A 395 -18.22 16.78 -13.53
N THR A 396 -16.97 17.00 -13.24
CA THR A 396 -16.50 17.59 -11.98
C THR A 396 -15.71 18.87 -12.25
N PRO A 397 -16.36 19.96 -12.66
CA PRO A 397 -15.68 21.22 -12.96
C PRO A 397 -15.00 21.77 -11.69
N GLY A 398 -13.78 22.28 -11.84
CA GLY A 398 -13.02 22.87 -10.72
C GLY A 398 -12.09 21.91 -10.01
N LEU A 399 -12.09 20.61 -10.33
CA LEU A 399 -10.96 19.75 -9.95
C LEU A 399 -9.77 20.05 -10.87
N PRO A 400 -8.53 20.02 -10.34
CA PRO A 400 -7.32 20.29 -11.13
C PRO A 400 -7.17 19.33 -12.32
N ILE A 401 -7.72 18.10 -12.19
CA ILE A 401 -7.81 17.13 -13.27
C ILE A 401 -9.27 16.68 -13.31
N PRO A 402 -10.03 17.14 -14.30
CA PRO A 402 -11.39 16.70 -14.48
C PRO A 402 -11.40 15.25 -14.95
N LEU A 403 -11.77 14.31 -14.07
CA LEU A 403 -12.17 12.98 -14.47
C LEU A 403 -13.59 13.07 -15.01
N GLU A 404 -13.76 12.81 -16.29
CA GLU A 404 -15.04 12.77 -16.96
C GLU A 404 -15.46 11.32 -17.22
N ILE A 405 -15.69 10.56 -16.14
CA ILE A 405 -16.17 9.17 -16.26
C ILE A 405 -17.45 9.18 -17.10
N SER A 406 -17.39 8.43 -18.17
CA SER A 406 -18.49 8.38 -19.16
C SER A 406 -18.97 6.97 -19.36
N TRP A 407 -20.27 6.77 -19.57
CA TRP A 407 -20.83 5.45 -19.79
C TRP A 407 -22.03 5.48 -20.71
N ALA A 408 -22.31 4.34 -21.32
CA ALA A 408 -23.50 4.10 -22.13
C ALA A 408 -23.97 2.64 -21.93
N VAL A 409 -25.25 2.41 -22.10
CA VAL A 409 -25.81 1.06 -22.20
C VAL A 409 -26.01 0.74 -23.68
N VAL A 410 -25.38 -0.38 -24.12
CA VAL A 410 -25.40 -0.80 -25.52
C VAL A 410 -25.79 -2.29 -25.59
N GLY A 411 -26.97 -2.57 -26.12
CA GLY A 411 -27.53 -3.91 -26.00
C GLY A 411 -27.64 -4.35 -24.54
N ASP A 412 -27.14 -5.53 -24.23
CA ASP A 412 -27.13 -6.08 -22.88
C ASP A 412 -25.79 -5.78 -22.14
N SER A 413 -25.17 -4.64 -22.41
CA SER A 413 -23.89 -4.28 -21.79
C SER A 413 -23.88 -2.83 -21.31
N LEU A 414 -23.39 -2.61 -20.08
CA LEU A 414 -22.95 -1.31 -19.61
C LEU A 414 -21.47 -1.13 -19.98
N VAL A 415 -21.18 -0.12 -20.77
CA VAL A 415 -19.83 0.27 -21.15
C VAL A 415 -19.48 1.56 -20.42
N ALA A 416 -18.53 1.53 -19.51
CA ALA A 416 -18.05 2.68 -18.77
C ALA A 416 -16.56 2.91 -19.05
N ALA A 417 -16.14 4.16 -19.14
CA ALA A 417 -14.77 4.52 -19.45
C ALA A 417 -14.28 5.67 -18.57
N ALA A 418 -12.98 5.73 -18.33
CA ALA A 418 -12.34 6.77 -17.54
C ALA A 418 -12.46 8.16 -18.19
N THR A 419 -12.64 8.21 -19.50
CA THR A 419 -12.79 9.47 -20.26
C THR A 419 -13.81 9.32 -21.40
N PRO A 420 -14.44 10.43 -21.87
CA PRO A 420 -15.30 10.40 -23.05
C PRO A 420 -14.58 9.83 -24.29
N THR A 421 -13.31 10.15 -24.47
CA THR A 421 -12.49 9.64 -25.60
C THR A 421 -12.38 8.12 -25.56
N ALA A 422 -12.11 7.57 -24.38
CA ALA A 422 -12.03 6.12 -24.20
C ALA A 422 -13.38 5.44 -24.50
N LEU A 423 -14.47 6.06 -24.06
CA LEU A 423 -15.81 5.54 -24.34
C LEU A 423 -16.13 5.55 -25.84
N ILE A 424 -15.81 6.65 -26.55
CA ILE A 424 -15.98 6.73 -28.01
C ILE A 424 -15.24 5.61 -28.72
N GLY A 425 -13.97 5.37 -28.33
CA GLY A 425 -13.18 4.25 -28.86
C GLY A 425 -13.83 2.89 -28.58
N ALA A 426 -14.35 2.69 -27.36
CA ALA A 426 -15.02 1.46 -26.96
C ALA A 426 -16.33 1.23 -27.76
N LEU A 427 -17.15 2.26 -27.93
CA LEU A 427 -18.37 2.20 -28.73
C LEU A 427 -18.08 1.89 -30.21
N GLY A 428 -16.98 2.45 -30.75
CA GLY A 428 -16.50 2.12 -32.09
C GLY A 428 -16.06 0.65 -32.19
N GLN A 429 -15.39 0.13 -31.17
CA GLN A 429 -14.95 -1.26 -31.11
C GLN A 429 -16.13 -2.25 -31.14
N MET A 430 -17.23 -1.96 -30.48
CA MET A 430 -18.41 -2.84 -30.48
C MET A 430 -19.03 -3.04 -31.87
N GLN A 431 -18.67 -2.20 -32.83
CA GLN A 431 -19.06 -2.32 -34.23
C GLN A 431 -17.94 -2.91 -35.12
N ALA A 432 -16.76 -3.13 -34.57
CA ALA A 432 -15.61 -3.64 -35.29
C ALA A 432 -15.73 -5.17 -35.53
N GLN A 433 -15.04 -5.65 -36.58
CA GLN A 433 -14.98 -7.08 -36.91
C GLN A 433 -13.74 -7.78 -36.32
N THR A 434 -12.80 -7.02 -35.77
CA THR A 434 -11.56 -7.52 -35.18
C THR A 434 -11.54 -7.22 -33.68
N SER A 435 -10.96 -8.14 -32.91
CA SER A 435 -10.91 -8.01 -31.46
C SER A 435 -9.59 -8.54 -30.91
N VAL A 436 -9.41 -8.51 -29.62
CA VAL A 436 -8.26 -9.10 -28.93
C VAL A 436 -8.07 -10.58 -29.25
N LEU A 437 -9.14 -11.29 -29.64
CA LEU A 437 -9.07 -12.68 -30.07
C LEU A 437 -8.22 -12.86 -31.34
N ASP A 438 -8.05 -11.82 -32.16
CA ASP A 438 -7.19 -11.79 -33.35
C ASP A 438 -5.75 -11.34 -33.04
N ASN A 439 -5.45 -10.98 -31.78
CA ASN A 439 -4.12 -10.57 -31.37
C ASN A 439 -3.25 -11.79 -31.07
N GLN A 440 -2.18 -12.01 -31.86
CA GLN A 440 -1.29 -13.17 -31.73
C GLN A 440 -0.65 -13.26 -30.33
N ARG A 441 -0.23 -12.15 -29.74
CA ARG A 441 0.39 -12.13 -28.41
C ARG A 441 -0.62 -12.54 -27.31
N PHE A 442 -1.87 -12.13 -27.46
CA PHE A 442 -2.95 -12.55 -26.57
C PHE A 442 -3.25 -14.03 -26.74
N GLN A 443 -3.33 -14.53 -27.99
CA GLN A 443 -3.55 -15.96 -28.27
C GLN A 443 -2.47 -16.82 -27.63
N ASP A 444 -1.20 -16.42 -27.78
CA ASP A 444 -0.06 -17.14 -27.23
C ASP A 444 -0.01 -17.13 -25.71
N ALA A 445 -0.37 -16.02 -25.09
CA ALA A 445 -0.30 -15.85 -23.63
C ALA A 445 -1.52 -16.40 -22.88
N VAL A 446 -2.72 -16.30 -23.46
CA VAL A 446 -3.98 -16.63 -22.79
C VAL A 446 -4.70 -17.79 -23.45
N LEU A 447 -4.97 -17.73 -24.78
CA LEU A 447 -5.84 -18.71 -25.41
C LEU A 447 -5.23 -20.12 -25.47
N ARG A 448 -3.91 -20.25 -25.48
CA ARG A 448 -3.24 -21.55 -25.36
C ARG A 448 -3.51 -22.21 -23.99
N GLY A 449 -3.59 -21.43 -22.93
CA GLY A 449 -3.92 -21.90 -21.59
C GLY A 449 -5.43 -22.14 -21.38
N TRP A 450 -6.26 -21.54 -22.23
CA TRP A 450 -7.72 -21.65 -22.16
C TRP A 450 -8.22 -22.90 -22.82
N GLN A 451 -7.96 -24.08 -22.24
CA GLN A 451 -8.38 -25.38 -22.78
C GLN A 451 -9.60 -25.96 -22.06
N SER A 452 -9.84 -25.55 -20.82
CA SER A 452 -11.00 -26.01 -20.03
C SER A 452 -12.27 -25.20 -20.38
N PRO A 453 -13.45 -25.79 -20.30
CA PRO A 453 -14.72 -25.06 -20.31
C PRO A 453 -14.98 -24.33 -19.00
N ASP A 454 -14.24 -24.64 -17.92
CA ASP A 454 -14.45 -24.11 -16.57
C ASP A 454 -13.72 -22.80 -16.30
N VAL A 455 -13.32 -22.06 -17.35
CA VAL A 455 -12.64 -20.79 -17.21
C VAL A 455 -13.58 -19.77 -16.59
N SER A 456 -13.13 -19.18 -15.48
CA SER A 456 -13.85 -18.15 -14.73
C SER A 456 -13.18 -16.78 -14.83
N SER A 457 -11.88 -16.74 -15.16
CA SER A 457 -11.15 -15.46 -15.25
C SER A 457 -9.94 -15.56 -16.18
N ILE A 458 -9.55 -14.39 -16.70
CA ILE A 458 -8.30 -14.21 -17.44
C ILE A 458 -7.66 -12.88 -17.07
N VAL A 459 -6.32 -12.84 -17.19
CA VAL A 459 -5.57 -11.59 -17.21
C VAL A 459 -4.56 -11.64 -18.36
N TYR A 460 -4.48 -10.57 -19.11
CA TYR A 460 -3.49 -10.32 -20.13
C TYR A 460 -2.85 -8.97 -19.94
N ARG A 461 -1.55 -8.89 -20.11
CA ARG A 461 -0.79 -7.62 -20.16
C ARG A 461 0.29 -7.71 -21.24
N ASP A 462 0.28 -6.76 -22.16
CA ASP A 462 1.39 -6.58 -23.08
C ASP A 462 2.57 -5.95 -22.33
N THR A 463 3.37 -6.79 -21.67
CA THR A 463 4.47 -6.40 -20.80
C THR A 463 5.46 -5.50 -21.54
N ALA A 464 5.69 -5.72 -22.85
CA ALA A 464 6.59 -4.90 -23.65
C ALA A 464 6.15 -3.44 -23.72
N ARG A 465 4.87 -3.18 -23.87
CA ARG A 465 4.30 -1.82 -23.94
C ARG A 465 4.45 -1.05 -22.63
N PHE A 466 4.34 -1.74 -21.50
CA PHE A 466 4.53 -1.14 -20.19
C PHE A 466 6.01 -0.97 -19.85
N ALA A 467 6.84 -1.96 -20.16
CA ALA A 467 8.28 -1.90 -19.93
C ALA A 467 8.95 -0.81 -20.76
N ASP A 468 8.51 -0.60 -22.01
CA ASP A 468 8.94 0.50 -22.88
C ASP A 468 8.74 1.87 -22.15
N LYS A 469 7.54 2.11 -21.65
CA LYS A 469 7.22 3.35 -20.94
C LYS A 469 7.98 3.53 -19.63
N GLY A 470 8.32 2.44 -18.96
CA GLY A 470 9.04 2.45 -17.67
C GLY A 470 10.56 2.39 -17.79
N TYR A 471 11.13 2.17 -19.00
CA TYR A 471 12.56 2.01 -19.20
C TYR A 471 13.38 3.16 -18.61
N GLY A 472 12.97 4.41 -18.79
CA GLY A 472 13.68 5.57 -18.27
C GLY A 472 13.78 5.57 -16.74
N ILE A 473 12.71 5.18 -16.05
CA ILE A 473 12.68 5.07 -14.57
C ILE A 473 13.57 3.90 -14.13
N ALA A 474 13.43 2.73 -14.76
CA ALA A 474 14.27 1.57 -14.47
C ALA A 474 15.75 1.86 -14.71
N SER A 475 16.09 2.59 -15.77
CA SER A 475 17.46 3.03 -16.07
C SER A 475 18.01 3.96 -14.99
N LEU A 476 17.19 4.88 -14.45
CA LEU A 476 17.59 5.75 -13.34
C LEU A 476 17.88 4.94 -12.07
N VAL A 477 17.00 4.01 -11.71
CA VAL A 477 17.18 3.12 -10.54
C VAL A 477 18.42 2.26 -10.73
N SER A 478 18.63 1.69 -11.90
CA SER A 478 19.81 0.89 -12.25
C SER A 478 21.10 1.70 -12.18
N SER A 479 21.06 2.96 -12.59
CA SER A 479 22.22 3.86 -12.46
C SER A 479 22.54 4.18 -10.99
N ALA A 480 21.53 4.34 -10.15
CA ALA A 480 21.72 4.53 -8.72
C ALA A 480 22.33 3.27 -8.07
N LEU A 481 21.84 2.08 -8.43
CA LEU A 481 22.42 0.81 -7.98
C LEU A 481 23.86 0.65 -8.46
N ALA A 482 24.15 0.93 -9.73
CA ALA A 482 25.51 0.88 -10.29
C ALA A 482 26.47 1.79 -9.49
N ASN A 483 26.04 3.00 -9.17
CA ASN A 483 26.85 3.92 -8.35
C ASN A 483 27.04 3.39 -6.90
N THR A 484 26.04 2.73 -6.34
CA THR A 484 26.13 2.16 -4.98
C THR A 484 27.13 1.01 -4.93
N VAL A 485 27.16 0.13 -5.93
CA VAL A 485 28.06 -1.02 -5.95
C VAL A 485 29.47 -0.71 -6.45
N ARG A 486 29.71 0.44 -7.07
CA ARG A 486 31.06 0.90 -7.44
C ARG A 486 31.88 1.28 -6.23
N LYS A 487 33.15 0.86 -6.23
CA LYS A 487 34.13 1.37 -5.27
C LYS A 487 34.65 2.73 -5.75
N PRO A 488 34.87 3.72 -4.86
CA PRO A 488 35.63 4.90 -5.21
C PRO A 488 37.01 4.49 -5.74
N PHE A 489 37.45 5.09 -6.83
CA PHE A 489 38.74 4.82 -7.47
C PHE A 489 38.88 3.44 -8.14
N ASP A 490 37.79 2.72 -8.36
CA ASP A 490 37.79 1.53 -9.21
C ASP A 490 37.95 1.94 -10.69
N ASP A 491 38.60 1.08 -11.49
CA ASP A 491 38.87 1.33 -12.94
C ASP A 491 37.58 1.36 -13.80
N PHE A 492 36.42 1.55 -13.23
CA PHE A 492 35.09 1.67 -13.87
C PHE A 492 34.66 0.48 -14.73
N THR A 493 35.28 -0.67 -14.53
CA THR A 493 35.07 -1.81 -15.41
C THR A 493 33.86 -2.65 -15.07
N ASP A 494 33.43 -2.73 -13.77
CA ASP A 494 32.25 -3.51 -13.37
C ASP A 494 31.71 -3.08 -11.99
N PRO A 495 30.41 -3.04 -11.80
CA PRO A 495 29.31 -3.02 -12.75
C PRO A 495 28.96 -1.58 -13.17
N GLY A 496 29.48 -1.17 -14.33
CA GLY A 496 29.23 0.19 -14.87
C GLY A 496 27.88 0.31 -15.55
N VAL A 497 27.39 -0.78 -16.11
CA VAL A 497 26.15 -0.84 -16.87
C VAL A 497 25.30 -2.00 -16.33
N ILE A 498 24.16 -1.69 -15.74
CA ILE A 498 23.21 -2.67 -15.20
C ILE A 498 22.05 -2.91 -16.16
N MET A 499 21.53 -1.82 -16.78
CA MET A 499 20.49 -1.93 -17.78
C MET A 499 21.09 -2.24 -19.16
N PRO A 500 20.52 -3.20 -19.91
CA PRO A 500 20.85 -3.37 -21.33
C PRO A 500 20.46 -2.13 -22.15
N SER A 501 20.97 -2.03 -23.38
CA SER A 501 20.53 -0.97 -24.28
C SER A 501 19.03 -1.04 -24.50
N TYR A 502 18.40 0.10 -24.81
CA TYR A 502 16.96 0.13 -25.04
C TYR A 502 16.49 -0.91 -26.07
N ALA A 503 17.21 -1.06 -27.16
CA ALA A 503 16.87 -2.01 -28.24
C ALA A 503 16.94 -3.47 -27.74
N ASP A 504 17.98 -3.80 -26.97
CA ASP A 504 18.14 -5.15 -26.40
C ASP A 504 17.12 -5.39 -25.29
N PHE A 505 16.78 -4.34 -24.54
CA PHE A 505 15.82 -4.42 -23.46
C PHE A 505 14.41 -4.72 -23.97
N VAL A 506 13.89 -3.97 -24.96
CA VAL A 506 12.53 -4.17 -25.47
C VAL A 506 12.38 -5.39 -26.37
N GLY A 507 13.48 -5.91 -26.88
CA GLY A 507 13.49 -7.09 -27.75
C GLY A 507 13.07 -8.36 -27.01
N GLY A 508 12.15 -9.15 -27.59
CA GLY A 508 11.77 -10.48 -27.09
C GLY A 508 11.04 -10.51 -25.74
N ILE A 509 10.53 -9.38 -25.25
CA ILE A 509 9.75 -9.35 -24.00
C ILE A 509 8.48 -10.19 -24.16
N GLN A 510 8.30 -11.15 -23.21
CA GLN A 510 7.12 -12.01 -23.19
C GLN A 510 5.92 -11.25 -22.60
N PRO A 511 4.71 -11.42 -23.17
CA PRO A 511 3.51 -10.91 -22.54
C PRO A 511 3.20 -11.68 -21.24
N THR A 512 2.49 -11.05 -20.34
CA THR A 512 1.89 -11.75 -19.19
C THR A 512 0.52 -12.26 -19.55
N GLY A 513 0.25 -13.54 -19.28
CA GLY A 513 -1.05 -14.15 -19.48
C GLY A 513 -1.37 -15.14 -18.38
N PHE A 514 -2.58 -15.04 -17.81
CA PHE A 514 -3.09 -15.96 -16.80
C PHE A 514 -4.51 -16.40 -17.16
N VAL A 515 -4.82 -17.62 -16.81
CA VAL A 515 -6.15 -18.23 -16.94
C VAL A 515 -6.54 -18.83 -15.60
N GLY A 516 -7.69 -18.43 -15.09
CA GLY A 516 -8.31 -18.95 -13.87
C GLY A 516 -9.46 -19.88 -14.21
N THR A 517 -9.50 -21.04 -13.57
CA THR A 517 -10.58 -22.04 -13.71
C THR A 517 -11.20 -22.30 -12.35
N TRP A 518 -12.50 -22.57 -12.34
CA TRP A 518 -13.26 -22.96 -11.16
C TRP A 518 -14.07 -24.21 -11.46
N ASP A 519 -13.82 -25.29 -10.74
CA ASP A 519 -14.49 -26.59 -10.96
C ASP A 519 -15.60 -26.90 -9.93
N GLY A 520 -15.93 -25.98 -9.04
CA GLY A 520 -16.89 -26.14 -7.96
C GLY A 520 -16.27 -26.44 -6.60
N ASP A 521 -14.96 -26.74 -6.56
CA ASP A 521 -14.22 -27.05 -5.33
C ASP A 521 -12.85 -26.37 -5.29
N ASN A 522 -12.19 -26.30 -6.46
CA ASN A 522 -10.83 -25.77 -6.58
C ASN A 522 -10.79 -24.59 -7.55
N PHE A 523 -10.18 -23.50 -7.12
CA PHE A 523 -9.81 -22.40 -7.99
C PHE A 523 -8.35 -22.53 -8.39
N VAL A 524 -8.08 -22.60 -9.70
CA VAL A 524 -6.73 -22.74 -10.24
C VAL A 524 -6.43 -21.58 -11.18
N TYR A 525 -5.37 -20.85 -10.90
CA TYR A 525 -4.93 -19.69 -11.68
C TYR A 525 -3.51 -19.92 -12.18
N ARG A 526 -3.36 -20.19 -13.47
CA ARG A 526 -2.06 -20.52 -14.10
C ARG A 526 -1.71 -19.55 -15.20
N GLY A 527 -0.43 -19.23 -15.29
CA GLY A 527 0.02 -18.36 -16.35
C GLY A 527 1.52 -18.22 -16.46
N THR A 528 1.89 -17.35 -17.39
CA THR A 528 3.28 -17.03 -17.70
C THR A 528 3.48 -15.54 -17.78
N SER A 529 4.72 -15.12 -17.52
CA SER A 529 5.18 -13.74 -17.70
C SER A 529 6.66 -13.73 -18.11
N ASP A 530 7.20 -12.56 -18.45
CA ASP A 530 8.64 -12.41 -18.69
C ASP A 530 9.40 -12.69 -17.38
N ALA A 531 10.47 -13.49 -17.46
CA ALA A 531 11.27 -13.87 -16.29
C ALA A 531 12.25 -12.77 -15.85
N SER A 532 12.50 -11.75 -16.68
CA SER A 532 13.44 -10.69 -16.37
C SER A 532 12.90 -9.78 -15.27
N PHE A 533 13.64 -9.67 -14.17
CA PHE A 533 13.37 -8.75 -13.08
C PHE A 533 13.38 -7.29 -13.56
N LEU A 534 14.34 -6.91 -14.41
CA LEU A 534 14.42 -5.56 -14.95
C LEU A 534 13.20 -5.23 -15.83
N VAL A 535 12.74 -6.19 -16.64
CA VAL A 535 11.54 -6.03 -17.46
C VAL A 535 10.31 -5.87 -16.58
N GLN A 536 10.14 -6.69 -15.54
CA GLN A 536 9.01 -6.60 -14.62
C GLN A 536 9.03 -5.28 -13.85
N THR A 537 10.21 -4.84 -13.39
CA THR A 537 10.39 -3.55 -12.71
C THR A 537 10.03 -2.37 -13.63
N ALA A 538 10.51 -2.39 -14.86
CA ALA A 538 10.17 -1.37 -15.85
C ALA A 538 8.68 -1.41 -16.20
N ALA A 539 8.09 -2.59 -16.40
CA ALA A 539 6.67 -2.72 -16.69
C ALA A 539 5.80 -2.21 -15.49
N PHE A 540 6.22 -2.50 -14.27
CA PHE A 540 5.60 -1.94 -13.06
C PHE A 540 5.73 -0.41 -13.04
N ALA A 541 6.94 0.13 -13.24
CA ALA A 541 7.16 1.57 -13.31
C ALA A 541 6.37 2.24 -14.44
N GLY A 542 6.25 1.59 -15.60
CA GLY A 542 5.45 2.06 -16.74
C GLY A 542 3.95 2.03 -16.45
N ALA A 543 3.47 0.98 -15.82
CA ALA A 543 2.06 0.86 -15.42
C ALA A 543 1.69 1.86 -14.32
N TYR A 544 2.51 1.96 -13.28
CA TYR A 544 2.23 2.80 -12.12
C TYR A 544 2.80 4.20 -12.25
N GLY A 545 3.92 4.40 -12.93
CA GLY A 545 4.51 5.73 -13.16
C GLY A 545 3.61 6.62 -14.00
N SER A 546 2.93 6.04 -14.98
CA SER A 546 1.87 6.74 -15.73
C SER A 546 0.54 6.79 -14.98
N ASN A 547 0.24 5.78 -14.16
CA ASN A 547 -0.88 5.80 -13.22
C ASN A 547 -0.57 6.70 -12.02
N MET A 548 0.69 6.83 -11.57
CA MET A 548 1.11 7.84 -10.60
C MET A 548 1.07 9.25 -11.19
N ALA A 549 1.39 9.45 -12.44
CA ALA A 549 1.14 10.76 -13.09
C ALA A 549 -0.37 11.08 -13.18
N LEU A 550 -1.23 10.08 -13.13
CA LEU A 550 -2.70 10.19 -13.16
C LEU A 550 -3.34 9.93 -11.78
N SER A 551 -2.73 9.14 -10.95
CA SER A 551 -3.06 9.04 -9.51
C SER A 551 -2.36 10.12 -8.70
N LEU A 552 -1.33 10.82 -9.26
CA LEU A 552 -0.89 12.10 -8.72
C LEU A 552 -1.99 13.15 -8.69
N PRO A 553 -3.05 13.19 -9.47
CA PRO A 553 -4.24 13.97 -9.14
C PRO A 553 -5.29 13.22 -8.33
N GLY A 554 -5.39 11.92 -8.38
CA GLY A 554 -6.27 11.11 -7.52
C GLY A 554 -5.61 10.71 -6.19
N MET A 555 -4.29 10.43 -6.16
CA MET A 555 -3.42 10.41 -4.98
C MET A 555 -2.95 11.82 -4.61
N SER A 556 -2.91 12.79 -5.48
CA SER A 556 -2.72 14.19 -5.14
C SER A 556 -4.03 14.91 -4.84
N VAL A 557 -5.18 14.40 -5.10
CA VAL A 557 -6.38 14.79 -4.32
C VAL A 557 -6.43 13.99 -2.99
N GLY A 558 -6.06 12.75 -2.92
CA GLY A 558 -5.93 12.00 -1.66
C GLY A 558 -4.63 12.23 -0.87
N ALA A 559 -3.50 12.59 -1.49
CA ALA A 559 -2.23 12.96 -0.84
C ALA A 559 -1.83 14.42 -1.04
N LEU A 560 -2.40 15.16 -1.99
CA LEU A 560 -2.36 16.62 -1.98
C LEU A 560 -3.48 17.23 -1.14
N LEU A 561 -4.58 16.59 -0.83
CA LEU A 561 -5.44 17.08 0.26
C LEU A 561 -4.76 16.98 1.63
N PRO A 562 -4.06 15.92 2.03
CA PRO A 562 -3.17 15.96 3.20
C PRO A 562 -1.94 16.83 2.98
N ALA A 563 -1.29 16.83 1.81
CA ALA A 563 -0.12 17.67 1.54
C ALA A 563 -0.47 19.16 1.30
N LEU A 564 -1.58 19.48 0.69
CA LEU A 564 -2.17 20.83 0.69
C LEU A 564 -2.77 21.17 2.05
N GLY A 565 -3.31 20.19 2.77
CA GLY A 565 -3.67 20.32 4.17
C GLY A 565 -2.45 20.61 5.03
N GLN A 566 -1.36 19.86 4.88
CA GLN A 566 -0.07 20.09 5.57
C GLN A 566 0.61 21.37 5.09
N ALA A 567 0.64 21.65 3.79
CA ALA A 567 1.19 22.91 3.27
C ALA A 567 0.36 24.11 3.71
N ARG A 568 -0.96 23.98 3.78
CA ARG A 568 -1.85 25.01 4.33
C ARG A 568 -1.69 25.14 5.84
N ALA A 569 -1.60 24.03 6.57
CA ALA A 569 -1.32 24.02 8.01
C ALA A 569 0.08 24.62 8.30
N SER A 570 1.10 24.25 7.50
CA SER A 570 2.44 24.85 7.59
C SER A 570 2.44 26.34 7.25
N ALA A 571 1.71 26.76 6.21
CA ALA A 571 1.57 28.17 5.86
C ALA A 571 0.79 28.95 6.94
N GLN A 572 -0.23 28.35 7.54
CA GLN A 572 -0.97 28.91 8.67
C GLN A 572 -0.08 29.04 9.90
N ALA A 573 0.71 27.98 10.23
CA ALA A 573 1.66 28.01 11.33
C ALA A 573 2.76 29.08 11.12
N ILE A 574 3.29 29.21 9.89
CA ILE A 574 4.27 30.27 9.56
C ILE A 574 3.63 31.67 9.69
N LYS A 575 2.40 31.83 9.23
CA LYS A 575 1.67 33.09 9.37
C LYS A 575 1.39 33.39 10.83
N GLY A 576 0.95 32.42 11.64
CA GLY A 576 0.75 32.53 13.07
C GLY A 576 2.05 32.94 13.79
N GLN A 577 3.18 32.27 13.48
CA GLN A 577 4.50 32.65 14.00
C GLN A 577 4.89 34.08 13.63
N THR A 578 4.62 34.51 12.39
CA THR A 578 4.95 35.84 11.92
C THR A 578 4.13 36.90 12.66
N GLN A 579 2.86 36.63 12.92
CA GLN A 579 1.97 37.50 13.67
C GLN A 579 2.41 37.61 15.15
N VAL A 580 2.65 36.45 15.80
CA VAL A 580 3.19 36.43 17.17
C VAL A 580 4.53 37.17 17.25
N ARG A 581 5.41 36.99 16.26
CA ARG A 581 6.69 37.75 16.19
C ARG A 581 6.47 39.25 16.11
N ALA A 582 5.51 39.70 15.29
CA ALA A 582 5.20 41.12 15.18
C ALA A 582 4.74 41.72 16.53
N VAL A 583 3.88 40.97 17.24
CA VAL A 583 3.41 41.39 18.58
C VAL A 583 4.56 41.44 19.59
N VAL A 584 5.43 40.43 19.63
CA VAL A 584 6.60 40.37 20.51
C VAL A 584 7.56 41.53 20.21
N GLN A 585 7.88 41.79 18.94
CA GLN A 585 8.73 42.87 18.52
C GLN A 585 8.13 44.24 18.90
N ALA A 586 6.83 44.39 18.70
CA ALA A 586 6.11 45.62 19.12
C ALA A 586 6.17 45.81 20.63
N ALA A 587 6.00 44.74 21.42
CA ALA A 587 6.11 44.82 22.88
C ALA A 587 7.53 45.18 23.34
N ILE A 588 8.57 44.65 22.69
CA ILE A 588 9.98 44.99 22.98
C ILE A 588 10.27 46.45 22.61
N ILE A 589 9.86 46.93 21.42
CA ILE A 589 10.05 48.32 21.00
C ILE A 589 9.30 49.26 21.93
N TRP A 590 8.06 48.93 22.28
CA TRP A 590 7.31 49.70 23.29
C TRP A 590 8.06 49.80 24.61
N GLY A 591 8.63 48.71 25.11
CA GLY A 591 9.43 48.68 26.33
C GLY A 591 10.64 49.63 26.22
N GLN A 592 11.35 49.63 25.09
CA GLN A 592 12.47 50.52 24.84
C GLN A 592 12.04 52.02 24.88
N ASP A 593 10.87 52.33 24.30
CA ASP A 593 10.34 53.70 24.26
C ASP A 593 9.73 54.15 25.61
N ASN A 594 9.37 53.19 26.50
CA ASN A 594 8.69 53.46 27.76
C ASN A 594 9.49 53.02 29.01
N ASN A 595 10.80 53.22 28.98
CA ASN A 595 11.71 52.97 30.10
C ASN A 595 11.70 51.52 30.62
N GLY A 596 11.68 50.57 29.74
CA GLY A 596 11.72 49.14 30.06
C GLY A 596 10.39 48.54 30.51
N ARG A 597 9.30 49.30 30.54
CA ARG A 597 7.97 48.79 30.92
C ARG A 597 7.27 48.21 29.74
N GLY A 598 6.74 46.97 29.89
CA GLY A 598 5.88 46.33 28.89
C GLY A 598 4.54 47.06 28.71
N PRO A 599 3.85 46.82 27.61
CA PRO A 599 2.50 47.38 27.38
C PRO A 599 1.49 46.79 28.36
N GLU A 600 0.62 47.63 28.91
CA GLU A 600 -0.46 47.20 29.83
C GLU A 600 -1.60 46.47 29.12
N SER A 601 -1.69 46.63 27.80
CA SER A 601 -2.65 45.90 26.95
C SER A 601 -2.15 45.86 25.52
N ILE A 602 -2.70 44.90 24.72
CA ILE A 602 -2.42 44.81 23.27
C ILE A 602 -3.00 46.03 22.54
N ASP A 603 -4.10 46.60 23.04
CA ASP A 603 -4.73 47.79 22.46
C ASP A 603 -3.81 48.99 22.46
N LEU A 604 -2.94 49.16 23.50
CA LEU A 604 -1.97 50.21 23.51
C LEU A 604 -0.96 50.14 22.37
N LEU A 605 -0.62 48.93 21.93
CA LEU A 605 0.24 48.73 20.77
C LEU A 605 -0.45 49.12 19.48
N ILE A 606 -1.78 48.87 19.37
CA ILE A 606 -2.61 49.27 18.23
C ILE A 606 -2.77 50.80 18.21
N ASP A 607 -3.20 51.41 19.32
CA ASP A 607 -3.51 52.81 19.43
C ASP A 607 -2.28 53.69 19.15
N ASN A 608 -1.09 53.18 19.47
CA ASN A 608 0.19 53.88 19.20
C ASN A 608 0.85 53.47 17.86
N GLY A 609 0.19 52.61 17.07
CA GLY A 609 0.62 52.27 15.71
C GLY A 609 1.80 51.29 15.61
N TYR A 610 2.11 50.56 16.68
CA TYR A 610 3.15 49.51 16.66
C TYR A 610 2.69 48.25 15.92
N ILE A 611 1.39 47.92 15.99
CA ILE A 611 0.73 46.81 15.25
C ILE A 611 -0.62 47.29 14.69
N THR A 612 -1.15 46.55 13.74
CA THR A 612 -2.50 46.79 13.23
C THR A 612 -3.46 45.69 13.72
N PRO A 613 -4.78 45.98 13.84
CA PRO A 613 -5.76 44.96 14.27
C PRO A 613 -5.71 43.67 13.45
N GLU A 614 -5.46 43.80 12.13
CA GLU A 614 -5.40 42.65 11.23
C GLU A 614 -4.24 41.70 11.53
N MET A 615 -3.21 42.16 12.23
CA MET A 615 -2.10 41.32 12.69
C MET A 615 -2.50 40.39 13.83
N LEU A 616 -3.64 40.61 14.47
CA LEU A 616 -4.16 39.81 15.56
C LEU A 616 -5.13 38.72 15.09
N ASP A 617 -5.58 38.79 13.86
CA ASP A 617 -6.50 37.79 13.30
C ASP A 617 -5.74 36.51 12.93
N SER A 618 -5.98 35.44 13.69
CA SER A 618 -5.33 34.16 13.46
C SER A 618 -5.80 33.50 12.16
N PRO A 619 -4.89 32.99 11.33
CA PRO A 619 -5.27 32.17 10.19
C PRO A 619 -5.95 30.85 10.58
N SER A 620 -5.85 30.46 11.84
CA SER A 620 -6.43 29.25 12.44
C SER A 620 -7.88 29.44 12.89
N GLY A 621 -8.46 30.60 12.62
CA GLY A 621 -9.81 30.99 13.04
C GLY A 621 -9.83 31.63 14.43
N PRO A 622 -11.00 32.20 14.82
CA PRO A 622 -11.14 32.90 16.09
C PRO A 622 -11.01 31.95 17.28
N ALA A 623 -10.57 32.47 18.41
CA ALA A 623 -10.56 31.75 19.66
C ALA A 623 -12.00 31.32 20.04
N TRP A 624 -12.16 30.10 20.58
CA TRP A 624 -13.46 29.44 20.80
C TRP A 624 -14.40 30.25 21.70
N ASP A 625 -13.88 30.93 22.68
CA ASP A 625 -14.62 31.71 23.67
C ASP A 625 -14.83 33.18 23.33
N GLY A 626 -14.46 33.57 22.09
CA GLY A 626 -14.55 34.96 21.63
C GLY A 626 -13.47 35.90 22.22
N GLY A 627 -12.45 35.37 22.87
CA GLY A 627 -11.25 36.11 23.26
C GLY A 627 -10.36 36.45 22.07
N GLY A 628 -9.30 37.23 22.31
CA GLY A 628 -8.35 37.60 21.24
C GLY A 628 -7.61 36.36 20.68
N ASP A 629 -7.37 36.35 19.39
CA ASP A 629 -6.68 35.25 18.70
C ASP A 629 -5.20 35.18 19.11
N ILE A 630 -4.55 36.34 19.32
CA ILE A 630 -3.20 36.46 19.84
C ILE A 630 -3.25 37.18 21.16
N VAL A 631 -2.65 36.56 22.15
CA VAL A 631 -2.61 37.08 23.53
C VAL A 631 -1.20 37.59 23.87
N LEU A 632 -1.15 38.63 24.70
CA LEU A 632 0.07 39.28 25.13
C LEU A 632 0.17 39.25 26.65
N ARG A 633 1.34 38.96 27.18
CA ARG A 633 1.66 39.13 28.58
C ARG A 633 1.73 40.64 28.93
N THR A 634 0.95 41.04 29.89
CA THR A 634 0.86 42.45 30.32
C THR A 634 1.72 42.76 31.55
N GLU A 635 2.14 41.77 32.30
CA GLU A 635 2.98 41.93 33.49
C GLU A 635 4.46 41.69 33.14
N PHE A 636 5.13 42.74 32.69
CA PHE A 636 6.58 42.78 32.48
C PHE A 636 7.23 43.74 33.45
N GLY A 637 8.25 43.27 34.16
CA GLY A 637 9.19 44.16 34.87
C GLY A 637 10.26 44.70 33.91
N GLU A 638 10.85 45.82 34.26
CA GLU A 638 12.00 46.45 33.53
C GLU A 638 13.15 45.43 33.30
N ALA A 639 13.38 44.53 34.27
CA ALA A 639 14.40 43.50 34.20
C ALA A 639 14.06 42.30 33.24
N ASP A 640 12.81 42.14 32.89
CA ASP A 640 12.37 40.96 32.10
C ASP A 640 12.64 41.15 30.61
N LEU A 641 12.40 42.34 30.08
CA LEU A 641 12.67 42.67 28.68
C LEU A 641 14.17 42.93 28.42
N ASP A 642 14.87 43.56 29.40
CA ASP A 642 16.31 43.83 29.29
C ASP A 642 17.17 42.54 29.42
N SER A 643 16.63 41.48 30.02
CA SER A 643 17.37 40.23 30.21
C SER A 643 17.41 39.33 28.98
N PHE A 644 16.67 39.64 27.91
CA PHE A 644 16.54 38.81 26.70
C PHE A 644 16.32 37.31 27.00
N ARG A 645 15.40 37.02 27.91
CA ARG A 645 15.18 35.66 28.39
C ARG A 645 14.43 34.81 27.35
N ALA A 646 15.08 33.75 26.89
CA ALA A 646 14.55 32.82 25.92
C ALA A 646 13.45 31.87 26.48
N ASP A 647 13.24 31.87 27.80
CA ASP A 647 12.27 31.07 28.51
C ASP A 647 11.03 31.85 28.99
N LEU A 648 11.07 33.17 28.91
CA LEU A 648 9.97 34.05 29.30
C LEU A 648 9.00 34.23 28.13
N LEU A 649 7.81 33.67 28.26
CA LEU A 649 6.76 33.75 27.23
C LEU A 649 6.11 35.13 27.23
N VAL A 650 6.09 35.79 26.08
CA VAL A 650 5.59 37.17 25.89
C VAL A 650 4.25 37.19 25.15
N ALA A 651 4.13 36.41 24.10
CA ALA A 651 2.89 36.33 23.34
C ALA A 651 2.68 34.92 22.79
N MET A 652 1.40 34.56 22.56
CA MET A 652 1.00 33.28 22.04
C MET A 652 -0.18 33.42 21.09
N ASN A 653 -0.26 32.55 20.08
CA ASN A 653 -1.47 32.38 19.28
C ASN A 653 -2.47 31.50 20.04
N ARG A 654 -3.36 32.14 20.80
CA ARG A 654 -4.39 31.49 21.62
C ARG A 654 -5.37 30.68 20.77
N ALA A 655 -5.72 31.16 19.60
CA ALA A 655 -6.64 30.49 18.71
C ALA A 655 -6.08 29.11 18.26
N GLU A 656 -4.78 28.99 17.97
CA GLU A 656 -4.14 27.71 17.64
C GLU A 656 -4.21 26.72 18.82
N TYR A 657 -3.97 27.20 20.02
CA TYR A 657 -3.99 26.38 21.23
C TYR A 657 -5.41 25.90 21.58
N VAL A 658 -6.38 26.82 21.65
CA VAL A 658 -7.77 26.53 22.05
C VAL A 658 -8.50 25.67 21.00
N ASN A 659 -8.24 25.91 19.70
CA ASN A 659 -8.84 25.12 18.62
C ASN A 659 -8.16 23.76 18.39
N GLY A 660 -7.17 23.39 19.21
CA GLY A 660 -6.55 22.06 19.17
C GLY A 660 -5.71 21.82 17.91
N HIS A 661 -5.02 22.85 17.40
CA HIS A 661 -4.09 22.69 16.29
C HIS A 661 -2.87 21.88 16.71
N ASP A 662 -2.25 21.16 15.77
CA ASP A 662 -1.07 20.33 16.02
C ASP A 662 0.11 21.14 16.60
N THR A 663 0.19 22.44 16.27
CA THR A 663 1.21 23.35 16.76
C THR A 663 0.60 24.71 17.14
N THR A 664 1.22 25.36 18.13
CA THR A 664 0.88 26.70 18.62
C THR A 664 2.09 27.60 18.49
N ALA A 665 1.91 28.79 17.91
CA ALA A 665 2.97 29.78 17.82
C ALA A 665 3.16 30.49 19.16
N MET A 666 4.39 30.48 19.68
CA MET A 666 4.81 31.15 20.93
C MET A 666 6.00 32.05 20.67
N GLY A 667 6.03 33.23 21.36
CA GLY A 667 7.06 34.21 21.23
C GLY A 667 7.62 34.63 22.59
N PHE A 668 8.93 34.80 22.68
CA PHE A 668 9.70 34.94 23.91
C PHE A 668 10.39 36.32 24.02
N ALA A 669 10.81 36.66 25.21
CA ALA A 669 11.38 37.98 25.52
C ALA A 669 12.72 38.30 24.81
N ASP A 670 13.42 37.29 24.32
CA ASP A 670 14.60 37.46 23.45
C ASP A 670 14.23 37.74 21.98
N GLY A 671 12.95 37.84 21.65
CA GLY A 671 12.44 38.11 20.31
C GLY A 671 12.32 36.92 19.41
N HIS A 672 12.74 35.68 19.82
CA HIS A 672 12.53 34.50 19.02
C HIS A 672 11.08 34.03 19.10
N THR A 673 10.63 33.36 18.02
CA THR A 673 9.32 32.72 17.98
C THR A 673 9.45 31.30 17.43
N ARG A 674 8.68 30.38 17.97
CA ARG A 674 8.61 28.98 17.48
C ARG A 674 7.21 28.43 17.54
N ALA A 675 6.91 27.49 16.65
CA ALA A 675 5.73 26.65 16.76
C ALA A 675 6.08 25.43 17.62
N VAL A 676 5.29 25.19 18.64
CA VAL A 676 5.44 24.07 19.58
C VAL A 676 4.21 23.17 19.52
N ASN A 677 4.38 21.89 19.77
CA ASN A 677 3.23 21.00 19.88
C ASN A 677 2.46 21.25 21.19
N TYR A 678 1.26 20.69 21.29
CA TYR A 678 0.38 20.89 22.45
C TYR A 678 1.05 20.56 23.79
N TRP A 679 1.76 19.44 23.88
CA TRP A 679 2.43 19.02 25.11
C TRP A 679 3.57 19.95 25.52
N GLU A 680 4.37 20.38 24.55
CA GLU A 680 5.45 21.35 24.77
C GLU A 680 4.89 22.73 25.15
N ALA A 681 3.75 23.12 24.56
CA ALA A 681 3.06 24.35 24.95
C ALA A 681 2.59 24.30 26.40
N GLN A 682 2.07 23.16 26.86
CA GLN A 682 1.70 22.97 28.25
C GLN A 682 2.92 23.06 29.18
N GLU A 683 4.03 22.42 28.82
CA GLU A 683 5.25 22.46 29.63
C GLU A 683 5.79 23.91 29.76
N ILE A 684 5.73 24.71 28.69
CA ILE A 684 6.13 26.10 28.70
C ILE A 684 5.20 26.95 29.59
N LEU A 685 3.88 26.75 29.49
CA LEU A 685 2.88 27.47 30.28
C LEU A 685 2.97 27.11 31.77
N ASP A 686 3.27 25.87 32.10
CA ASP A 686 3.41 25.38 33.48
C ASP A 686 4.77 25.71 34.11
N ALA A 687 5.71 26.21 33.33
CA ALA A 687 6.99 26.63 33.86
C ALA A 687 6.81 27.74 34.91
N PRO A 688 7.55 27.74 36.06
CA PRO A 688 7.38 28.71 37.13
C PRO A 688 7.48 30.16 36.69
N ILE A 689 8.29 30.45 35.65
CA ILE A 689 8.46 31.79 35.09
C ILE A 689 7.24 32.30 34.33
N ASN A 690 6.39 31.36 33.86
CA ASN A 690 5.19 31.63 33.09
C ASN A 690 3.91 31.37 33.93
N ALA A 691 4.05 31.17 35.24
CA ALA A 691 2.95 30.92 36.15
C ALA A 691 1.88 32.02 36.07
N GLY A 692 0.61 31.60 36.06
CA GLY A 692 -0.55 32.49 35.98
C GLY A 692 -0.98 32.87 34.56
N LEU A 693 -0.19 32.56 33.51
CA LEU A 693 -0.57 32.89 32.13
C LEU A 693 -1.79 32.06 31.63
N ARG A 694 -1.97 30.85 32.11
CA ARG A 694 -3.17 30.06 31.77
C ARG A 694 -4.45 30.78 32.17
N GLU A 695 -4.53 31.23 33.43
CA GLU A 695 -5.66 32.00 33.95
C GLU A 695 -5.80 33.35 33.25
N ALA A 696 -4.68 34.08 33.09
CA ALA A 696 -4.68 35.41 32.46
C ALA A 696 -5.11 35.37 30.99
N TRP A 697 -4.86 34.30 30.29
CA TRP A 697 -5.15 34.12 28.88
C TRP A 697 -6.39 33.20 28.62
N ASP A 698 -7.07 32.79 29.68
CA ASP A 698 -8.27 31.94 29.61
C ASP A 698 -8.05 30.70 28.74
N LEU A 699 -7.09 29.86 29.14
CA LEU A 699 -6.63 28.68 28.40
C LEU A 699 -7.13 27.35 28.98
N ASP A 700 -7.91 27.36 30.04
CA ASP A 700 -8.41 26.16 30.73
C ASP A 700 -9.64 25.52 30.07
#